data_e47356a4173cdef35fe6a0598b16c7af
#
_entry.id   e47356a4173cdef35fe6a0598b16c7af
#
_cell.length_a   1.000
_cell.length_b   1.000
_cell.length_c   1.000
_cell.angle_alpha   90.00
_cell.angle_beta   90.00
_cell.angle_gamma   90.00
#
_symmetry.space_group_name_H-M   'P 1'
#
loop_
_entity.id
_entity.type
_entity.pdbx_description
1 polymer ?
#
loop_
_entity_poly.entity_id
_entity_poly.type
_entity_poly.pdbx_seq_one_letter_code
_entity_poly.pdbx_strand_id
1 'polypeptide(L)'
;MLLLFAGLLAVVVLVAMVHGGAFGKLPSRDELAAIRNEEATLVLARDGTIIGRLFAEDRTNIRYEDLPQHLIDALVSTEDARFFRHEGVDPFSYLRVLVRTILGGDRRGGGGSTISQQIVKNLYGRSTHGPLTMPVNKIKEAVVAYRLEQVYDKEQVLLLYFNSVPFGENVYGVEAASRRFFGKPASRLQVEEAAVLVGMLKANTGFNPRLHPEASRGRRNTVLALMHEHGHLDTSERDSLQDLPLDLHYQGVDALDLYGYFVDRVSGQARDILAELTKPDGSAWDLRKDGLRVHTTLDTELQHLAAEAAREQLKAMQPRLDRQLAARKARRDWERGRKADERWKADVHGPRELVTEDGLRVDSISYRDSLWHYHRMLHAAVYAMEPGSGRVRAWVGGRHHRYLPYDLVRAERPIASTVKPLLYSAALEGGMDPCTYLDNRPRVYPELDDWAPANFDHDTTGGEVALWYALARSMNLPTVDLYFRTGTDTIRDVFEALGMPVDRVEKPAMSLGAVDAPLERLVRAYGAFAMRGQVVEPVLIERITTAEGGELFKAPAKSKARRAITEPTAAAVALMLQRAVNEGTGTALRSKHGVRMTVGGKTGTSQDYADAWFVATQPGLVVGTWVGAMDPSVHFQGSDGTGSRLALPVVGSVLRGLERSAELRKRYVRPFDWPEAFDVDMDCDPRRQTSGLEELLEDLFEGKKHGRHGPKPDYTKPEEPLRPKEDKPGLFERLFGKKKRKEG
;
A
#
# COMPACT_ATOMS: atom_id res chain seq x y z
N MET A 1 60.17 21.03 12.96
CA MET A 1 59.61 22.40 12.84
C MET A 1 59.02 22.68 11.45
N LEU A 2 59.77 22.45 10.36
CA LEU A 2 59.35 22.75 8.98
C LEU A 2 58.04 21.96 8.58
N LEU A 3 57.95 20.66 8.94
CA LEU A 3 56.75 19.80 8.67
C LEU A 3 55.52 20.27 9.45
N LEU A 4 55.66 20.74 10.68
CA LEU A 4 54.57 21.30 11.47
C LEU A 4 54.07 22.62 10.89
N PHE A 5 54.96 23.48 10.39
CA PHE A 5 54.63 24.73 9.74
C PHE A 5 53.92 24.49 8.39
N ALA A 6 54.41 23.56 7.59
CA ALA A 6 53.78 23.14 6.33
C ALA A 6 52.36 22.55 6.54
N GLY A 7 52.20 21.71 7.60
CA GLY A 7 50.89 21.20 7.98
C GLY A 7 49.88 22.26 8.41
N LEU A 8 50.34 23.25 9.22
CA LEU A 8 49.51 24.36 9.64
C LEU A 8 49.12 25.24 8.43
N LEU A 9 50.07 25.53 7.54
CA LEU A 9 49.80 26.27 6.31
C LEU A 9 48.78 25.57 5.42
N ALA A 10 48.91 24.25 5.25
CA ALA A 10 47.94 23.45 4.47
C ALA A 10 46.52 23.52 5.07
N VAL A 11 46.37 23.47 6.40
CA VAL A 11 45.07 23.66 7.07
C VAL A 11 44.50 25.06 6.83
N VAL A 12 45.33 26.11 6.95
CA VAL A 12 44.90 27.51 6.70
C VAL A 12 44.43 27.69 5.25
N VAL A 13 45.20 27.14 4.29
CA VAL A 13 44.82 27.17 2.87
C VAL A 13 43.51 26.41 2.63
N LEU A 14 43.35 25.25 3.23
CA LEU A 14 42.10 24.45 3.09
C LEU A 14 40.89 25.19 3.67
N VAL A 15 41.03 25.82 4.84
CA VAL A 15 39.99 26.68 5.45
C VAL A 15 39.63 27.85 4.54
N ALA A 16 40.64 28.54 3.97
CA ALA A 16 40.40 29.63 3.03
C ALA A 16 39.66 29.17 1.75
N MET A 17 40.04 28.00 1.21
CA MET A 17 39.37 27.40 0.04
C MET A 17 37.91 27.02 0.34
N VAL A 18 37.63 26.41 1.51
CA VAL A 18 36.28 26.10 1.93
C VAL A 18 35.43 27.34 2.13
N HIS A 19 36.00 28.38 2.78
CA HIS A 19 35.32 29.64 3.02
C HIS A 19 35.03 30.40 1.70
N GLY A 20 35.94 30.32 0.75
CA GLY A 20 35.81 30.91 -0.60
C GLY A 20 34.89 30.13 -1.54
N GLY A 21 34.31 28.99 -1.10
CA GLY A 21 33.33 28.22 -1.87
C GLY A 21 33.94 27.24 -2.89
N ALA A 22 35.26 26.97 -2.86
CA ALA A 22 35.90 26.02 -3.78
C ALA A 22 35.33 24.57 -3.71
N PHE A 23 34.71 24.20 -2.60
CA PHE A 23 34.06 22.90 -2.36
C PHE A 23 32.53 23.00 -2.31
N GLY A 24 31.93 24.06 -2.87
CA GLY A 24 30.49 24.35 -2.87
C GLY A 24 30.14 25.53 -1.93
N LYS A 25 29.08 26.25 -2.28
CA LYS A 25 28.59 27.41 -1.53
C LYS A 25 28.18 27.01 -0.11
N LEU A 26 28.59 27.81 0.88
CA LEU A 26 28.15 27.64 2.26
C LEU A 26 26.87 28.46 2.48
N PRO A 27 25.89 27.98 3.26
CA PRO A 27 24.64 28.69 3.52
C PRO A 27 24.93 30.07 4.15
N SER A 28 24.22 31.08 3.67
CA SER A 28 24.25 32.46 4.22
C SER A 28 23.50 32.50 5.56
N ARG A 29 23.63 33.62 6.30
CA ARG A 29 22.88 33.85 7.53
C ARG A 29 21.36 33.90 7.28
N ASP A 30 20.95 34.49 6.16
CA ASP A 30 19.53 34.56 5.78
C ASP A 30 18.98 33.21 5.42
N GLU A 31 19.74 32.36 4.71
CA GLU A 31 19.37 30.97 4.44
C GLU A 31 19.29 30.14 5.73
N LEU A 32 20.15 30.38 6.72
CA LEU A 32 20.06 29.73 8.02
C LEU A 32 18.87 30.23 8.84
N ALA A 33 18.54 31.53 8.80
CA ALA A 33 17.38 32.10 9.49
C ALA A 33 16.05 31.55 8.94
N ALA A 34 16.02 31.18 7.66
CA ALA A 34 14.84 30.60 7.00
C ALA A 34 14.53 29.16 7.45
N ILE A 35 15.43 28.44 8.13
CA ILE A 35 15.23 27.05 8.59
C ILE A 35 14.00 26.91 9.53
N ARG A 36 13.57 28.01 10.18
CA ARG A 36 12.42 28.01 11.09
C ARG A 36 11.04 27.77 10.45
N ASN A 37 10.89 27.89 9.12
CA ASN A 37 9.60 28.04 8.48
C ASN A 37 9.12 26.81 7.67
N GLU A 38 9.82 25.68 7.72
CA GLU A 38 9.34 24.47 7.05
C GLU A 38 8.28 23.76 7.91
N GLU A 39 7.01 24.04 7.63
CA GLU A 39 5.88 23.33 8.25
C GLU A 39 5.50 22.09 7.43
N ALA A 40 5.20 20.99 8.14
CA ALA A 40 4.70 19.78 7.53
C ALA A 40 3.34 20.03 6.86
N THR A 41 3.16 19.56 5.65
CA THR A 41 1.83 19.49 5.05
C THR A 41 0.99 18.42 5.74
N LEU A 42 -0.24 18.78 6.12
CA LEU A 42 -1.18 17.88 6.75
C LEU A 42 -2.13 17.29 5.70
N VAL A 43 -2.26 15.96 5.70
CA VAL A 43 -3.30 15.26 4.95
C VAL A 43 -4.45 14.97 5.91
N LEU A 44 -5.61 15.51 5.61
CA LEU A 44 -6.79 15.49 6.46
C LEU A 44 -7.88 14.62 5.83
N ALA A 45 -8.48 13.75 6.64
CA ALA A 45 -9.69 13.03 6.26
C ALA A 45 -10.90 13.98 6.17
N ARG A 46 -12.03 13.45 5.72
CA ARG A 46 -13.29 14.16 5.58
C ARG A 46 -13.74 14.88 6.87
N ASP A 47 -13.48 14.31 8.02
CA ASP A 47 -13.85 14.81 9.35
C ASP A 47 -12.80 15.77 9.96
N GLY A 48 -11.72 16.04 9.23
CA GLY A 48 -10.59 16.86 9.71
C GLY A 48 -9.54 16.08 10.49
N THR A 49 -9.71 14.79 10.70
CA THR A 49 -8.68 13.93 11.33
C THR A 49 -7.42 13.92 10.50
N ILE A 50 -6.26 14.09 11.12
CA ILE A 50 -4.96 13.99 10.46
C ILE A 50 -4.69 12.51 10.15
N ILE A 51 -4.63 12.16 8.87
CA ILE A 51 -4.35 10.81 8.37
C ILE A 51 -2.95 10.67 7.78
N GLY A 52 -2.25 11.77 7.59
CA GLY A 52 -0.86 11.79 7.12
C GLY A 52 -0.21 13.15 7.32
N ARG A 53 1.12 13.12 7.35
CA ARG A 53 1.96 14.31 7.40
C ARG A 53 3.02 14.16 6.32
N LEU A 54 3.18 15.17 5.48
CA LEU A 54 4.15 15.15 4.38
C LEU A 54 5.23 16.15 4.67
N PHE A 55 6.44 15.67 4.77
CA PHE A 55 7.62 16.48 5.09
C PHE A 55 8.80 16.07 4.22
N ALA A 56 9.79 16.95 4.15
CA ALA A 56 11.12 16.54 3.68
C ALA A 56 11.74 15.53 4.66
N GLU A 57 11.45 15.70 5.98
CA GLU A 57 11.85 14.82 7.10
C GLU A 57 10.69 14.78 8.11
N ASP A 58 10.34 13.59 8.68
CA ASP A 58 9.25 13.46 9.66
C ASP A 58 9.57 14.18 10.97
N ARG A 59 9.08 15.40 11.12
CA ARG A 59 9.33 16.26 12.28
C ARG A 59 8.01 16.64 12.93
N THR A 60 7.73 16.08 14.10
CA THR A 60 6.74 16.66 15.01
C THR A 60 7.48 17.68 15.86
N ASN A 61 7.29 18.96 15.58
CA ASN A 61 7.97 20.03 16.29
C ASN A 61 7.46 20.12 17.73
N ILE A 62 8.38 20.15 18.69
CA ILE A 62 8.14 20.46 20.11
C ILE A 62 8.55 21.91 20.36
N ARG A 63 7.92 22.58 21.31
CA ARG A 63 8.36 23.90 21.76
C ARG A 63 9.42 23.75 22.85
N TYR A 64 10.27 24.73 23.03
CA TYR A 64 11.34 24.69 24.04
C TYR A 64 10.80 24.52 25.45
N GLU A 65 9.70 25.18 25.78
CA GLU A 65 9.04 25.10 27.09
C GLU A 65 8.48 23.70 27.42
N ASP A 66 8.27 22.87 26.39
CA ASP A 66 7.77 21.51 26.52
C ASP A 66 8.93 20.48 26.63
N LEU A 67 10.22 20.90 26.51
CA LEU A 67 11.39 20.04 26.68
C LEU A 67 11.68 19.85 28.18
N PRO A 68 11.67 18.60 28.72
CA PRO A 68 12.05 18.36 30.11
C PRO A 68 13.52 18.71 30.33
N GLN A 69 13.86 19.32 31.46
CA GLN A 69 15.22 19.72 31.79
C GLN A 69 16.19 18.53 31.76
N HIS A 70 15.81 17.38 32.30
CA HIS A 70 16.65 16.19 32.31
C HIS A 70 16.95 15.62 30.90
N LEU A 71 16.12 15.89 29.90
CA LEU A 71 16.39 15.55 28.50
C LEU A 71 17.48 16.45 27.92
N ILE A 72 17.46 17.72 28.24
CA ILE A 72 18.51 18.69 27.89
C ILE A 72 19.81 18.30 28.57
N ASP A 73 19.78 17.99 29.86
CA ASP A 73 20.93 17.59 30.66
C ASP A 73 21.55 16.29 30.13
N ALA A 74 20.73 15.30 29.77
CA ALA A 74 21.21 14.06 29.15
C ALA A 74 21.93 14.32 27.82
N LEU A 75 21.36 15.15 26.94
CA LEU A 75 21.95 15.51 25.65
C LEU A 75 23.28 16.25 25.84
N VAL A 76 23.27 17.31 26.64
CA VAL A 76 24.46 18.16 26.87
C VAL A 76 25.57 17.35 27.52
N SER A 77 25.28 16.56 28.55
CA SER A 77 26.26 15.70 29.23
C SER A 77 26.89 14.67 28.29
N THR A 78 26.11 14.19 27.29
CA THR A 78 26.57 13.09 26.42
C THR A 78 27.28 13.59 25.17
N GLU A 79 26.74 14.62 24.52
CA GLU A 79 27.19 15.05 23.18
C GLU A 79 28.07 16.30 23.24
N ASP A 80 27.83 17.23 24.20
CA ASP A 80 28.55 18.51 24.23
C ASP A 80 28.52 19.15 25.63
N ALA A 81 29.29 18.61 26.57
CA ALA A 81 29.30 19.05 27.98
C ALA A 81 29.67 20.51 28.20
N ARG A 82 30.18 21.20 27.19
CA ARG A 82 30.53 22.61 27.22
C ARG A 82 29.64 23.49 26.34
N PHE A 83 28.50 22.98 25.89
CA PHE A 83 27.59 23.59 24.95
C PHE A 83 27.31 25.08 25.27
N PHE A 84 27.03 25.40 26.51
CA PHE A 84 26.74 26.80 26.93
C PHE A 84 27.98 27.70 27.06
N ARG A 85 29.22 27.18 26.75
CA ARG A 85 30.47 27.90 26.94
C ARG A 85 31.23 28.24 25.65
N HIS A 86 30.70 27.86 24.49
CA HIS A 86 31.32 28.12 23.19
C HIS A 86 30.31 28.65 22.20
N GLU A 87 30.73 29.13 21.04
CA GLU A 87 29.92 29.66 19.93
C GLU A 87 30.04 28.75 18.71
N GLY A 88 29.31 27.62 18.70
CA GLY A 88 29.25 26.69 17.59
C GLY A 88 30.39 25.70 17.47
N VAL A 89 31.57 26.04 17.94
CA VAL A 89 32.79 25.22 17.89
C VAL A 89 33.48 25.20 19.26
N ASP A 90 33.84 24.07 19.79
CA ASP A 90 34.61 23.95 21.04
C ASP A 90 36.08 23.61 20.77
N PRO A 91 37.02 24.58 20.81
CA PRO A 91 38.45 24.34 20.59
C PRO A 91 39.06 23.35 21.59
N PHE A 92 38.56 23.34 22.84
CA PHE A 92 39.08 22.43 23.89
C PHE A 92 38.70 20.98 23.63
N SER A 93 37.55 20.73 23.05
CA SER A 93 37.15 19.36 22.63
C SER A 93 38.05 18.84 21.52
N TYR A 94 38.45 19.68 20.57
CA TYR A 94 39.44 19.30 19.55
C TYR A 94 40.81 19.00 20.15
N LEU A 95 41.27 19.82 21.10
CA LEU A 95 42.56 19.59 21.79
C LEU A 95 42.50 18.28 22.59
N ARG A 96 41.41 18.02 23.31
CA ARG A 96 41.21 16.78 24.07
C ARG A 96 41.25 15.53 23.16
N VAL A 97 40.57 15.56 22.00
CA VAL A 97 40.57 14.48 21.01
C VAL A 97 42.00 14.29 20.46
N LEU A 98 42.72 15.35 20.14
CA LEU A 98 44.09 15.30 19.66
C LEU A 98 45.01 14.60 20.68
N VAL A 99 44.97 15.01 21.95
CA VAL A 99 45.79 14.47 23.02
C VAL A 99 45.44 12.99 23.34
N ARG A 100 44.16 12.70 23.54
CA ARG A 100 43.73 11.33 23.89
C ARG A 100 43.88 10.33 22.75
N THR A 101 43.47 10.70 21.53
CA THR A 101 43.43 9.80 20.39
C THR A 101 44.80 9.62 19.74
N ILE A 102 45.59 10.69 19.58
CA ILE A 102 46.89 10.66 18.88
C ILE A 102 48.02 10.32 19.82
N LEU A 103 48.03 10.84 21.06
CA LEU A 103 49.07 10.59 22.03
C LEU A 103 48.74 9.41 22.98
N GLY A 104 47.47 9.20 23.33
CA GLY A 104 47.01 8.18 24.28
C GLY A 104 46.52 6.88 23.64
N GLY A 105 46.38 6.80 22.33
CA GLY A 105 45.88 5.58 21.64
C GLY A 105 44.43 5.20 21.97
N ASP A 106 43.71 6.00 22.78
CA ASP A 106 42.34 5.74 23.21
C ASP A 106 41.33 6.19 22.18
N ARG A 107 40.85 5.24 21.38
CA ARG A 107 39.77 5.46 20.38
C ARG A 107 38.37 5.49 21.00
N ARG A 108 38.19 5.30 22.30
CA ARG A 108 36.90 5.25 23.00
C ARG A 108 36.49 6.62 23.60
N GLY A 109 37.40 7.58 23.67
CA GLY A 109 37.11 8.93 24.15
C GLY A 109 36.19 9.69 23.19
N GLY A 110 35.09 10.22 23.69
CA GLY A 110 33.97 10.85 22.98
C GLY A 110 34.27 11.76 21.80
N GLY A 111 33.29 11.99 20.92
CA GLY A 111 33.42 12.79 19.72
C GLY A 111 33.78 14.26 20.01
N GLY A 112 34.58 14.88 19.11
CA GLY A 112 34.94 16.28 19.21
C GLY A 112 33.97 17.23 18.47
N SER A 113 32.79 16.77 18.09
CA SER A 113 31.80 17.60 17.37
C SER A 113 30.78 18.17 18.34
N THR A 114 30.47 19.46 18.22
CA THR A 114 29.43 20.14 19.01
C THR A 114 28.04 19.80 18.50
N ILE A 115 27.00 20.08 19.31
CA ILE A 115 25.58 19.97 18.93
C ILE A 115 25.31 20.75 17.66
N SER A 116 25.80 21.98 17.56
CA SER A 116 25.64 22.86 16.39
C SER A 116 26.26 22.25 15.13
N GLN A 117 27.42 21.63 15.22
CA GLN A 117 28.04 20.89 14.10
C GLN A 117 27.22 19.65 13.67
N GLN A 118 26.61 18.99 14.64
CA GLN A 118 25.74 17.84 14.35
C GLN A 118 24.46 18.30 13.62
N ILE A 119 23.88 19.45 13.99
CA ILE A 119 22.75 20.06 13.25
C ILE A 119 23.14 20.30 11.80
N VAL A 120 24.27 20.96 11.56
CA VAL A 120 24.74 21.25 10.19
C VAL A 120 24.93 19.98 9.38
N LYS A 121 25.55 18.95 9.97
CA LYS A 121 25.70 17.64 9.33
C LYS A 121 24.33 17.00 8.98
N ASN A 122 23.36 17.12 9.87
CA ASN A 122 22.03 16.51 9.66
C ASN A 122 21.21 17.26 8.61
N LEU A 123 21.31 18.61 8.55
CA LEU A 123 20.55 19.43 7.61
C LEU A 123 21.13 19.43 6.19
N TYR A 124 22.46 19.46 6.06
CA TYR A 124 23.13 19.65 4.76
C TYR A 124 23.85 18.39 4.25
N GLY A 125 23.94 17.36 5.07
CA GLY A 125 24.67 16.14 4.73
C GLY A 125 26.17 16.34 4.55
N ARG A 126 26.83 15.34 3.97
CA ARG A 126 28.27 15.38 3.63
C ARG A 126 28.46 15.13 2.14
N SER A 127 29.27 15.99 1.50
CA SER A 127 29.66 15.83 0.10
C SER A 127 30.94 15.01 -0.02
N THR A 128 31.12 14.27 -1.12
CA THR A 128 32.30 13.47 -1.39
C THR A 128 33.36 14.30 -2.11
N HIS A 129 34.59 14.31 -1.57
CA HIS A 129 35.73 15.08 -2.12
C HIS A 129 37.01 14.21 -2.15
N GLY A 130 36.89 12.93 -2.46
CA GLY A 130 38.02 11.98 -2.45
C GLY A 130 38.70 11.89 -1.08
N PRO A 131 40.04 11.95 -1.01
CA PRO A 131 40.78 11.90 0.27
C PRO A 131 40.49 13.06 1.20
N LEU A 132 40.04 14.21 0.66
CA LEU A 132 39.72 15.42 1.42
C LEU A 132 38.28 15.43 1.96
N THR A 133 37.48 14.38 1.75
CA THR A 133 36.07 14.32 2.15
C THR A 133 35.88 14.67 3.64
N MET A 134 36.63 14.05 4.54
CA MET A 134 36.45 14.25 5.98
C MET A 134 36.95 15.65 6.43
N PRO A 135 38.15 16.12 6.08
CA PRO A 135 38.61 17.44 6.51
C PRO A 135 37.75 18.57 5.92
N VAL A 136 37.38 18.51 4.66
CA VAL A 136 36.53 19.53 4.03
C VAL A 136 35.16 19.61 4.71
N ASN A 137 34.47 18.47 4.93
CA ASN A 137 33.15 18.48 5.59
C ASN A 137 33.28 18.99 7.05
N LYS A 138 34.32 18.61 7.79
CA LYS A 138 34.54 19.11 9.15
C LYS A 138 34.77 20.63 9.23
N ILE A 139 35.48 21.20 8.26
CA ILE A 139 35.64 22.65 8.17
C ILE A 139 34.30 23.32 7.79
N LYS A 140 33.54 22.73 6.85
CA LYS A 140 32.20 23.22 6.50
C LYS A 140 31.28 23.21 7.72
N GLU A 141 31.22 22.05 8.44
CA GLU A 141 30.44 21.91 9.66
C GLU A 141 30.78 22.97 10.70
N ALA A 142 32.09 23.27 10.90
CA ALA A 142 32.54 24.26 11.86
C ALA A 142 32.16 25.70 11.46
N VAL A 143 32.38 26.09 10.19
CA VAL A 143 32.04 27.43 9.70
C VAL A 143 30.54 27.69 9.76
N VAL A 144 29.75 26.73 9.35
CA VAL A 144 28.28 26.87 9.33
C VAL A 144 27.71 26.80 10.75
N ALA A 145 28.26 25.97 11.66
CA ALA A 145 27.88 25.94 13.07
C ALA A 145 28.13 27.29 13.79
N TYR A 146 29.25 27.93 13.50
CA TYR A 146 29.54 29.29 14.00
C TYR A 146 28.53 30.31 13.48
N ARG A 147 28.19 30.27 12.15
CA ARG A 147 27.16 31.14 11.58
C ARG A 147 25.77 30.87 12.17
N LEU A 148 25.45 29.59 12.47
CA LEU A 148 24.17 29.16 13.05
C LEU A 148 23.97 29.83 14.43
N GLU A 149 24.98 29.78 15.30
CA GLU A 149 24.90 30.37 16.64
C GLU A 149 25.01 31.92 16.66
N GLN A 150 25.24 32.55 15.51
CA GLN A 150 25.07 33.99 15.35
C GLN A 150 23.63 34.38 14.97
N VAL A 151 22.84 33.42 14.49
CA VAL A 151 21.43 33.60 14.11
C VAL A 151 20.50 33.11 15.22
N TYR A 152 20.87 32.03 15.91
CA TYR A 152 20.08 31.36 16.93
C TYR A 152 20.78 31.41 18.30
N ASP A 153 20.02 31.69 19.35
CA ASP A 153 20.49 31.51 20.73
C ASP A 153 20.59 29.99 21.10
N LYS A 154 21.15 29.71 22.28
CA LYS A 154 21.39 28.36 22.74
C LYS A 154 20.11 27.52 22.87
N GLU A 155 19.03 28.09 23.31
CA GLU A 155 17.73 27.46 23.45
C GLU A 155 17.17 27.11 22.08
N GLN A 156 17.28 28.00 21.14
CA GLN A 156 16.87 27.83 19.75
C GLN A 156 17.69 26.74 19.03
N VAL A 157 18.99 26.67 19.32
CA VAL A 157 19.89 25.63 18.80
C VAL A 157 19.46 24.26 19.36
N LEU A 158 19.18 24.14 20.68
CA LEU A 158 18.69 22.90 21.27
C LEU A 158 17.34 22.50 20.66
N LEU A 159 16.43 23.46 20.52
CA LEU A 159 15.14 23.23 19.91
C LEU A 159 15.27 22.71 18.46
N LEU A 160 16.14 23.34 17.67
CA LEU A 160 16.42 22.92 16.30
C LEU A 160 17.01 21.50 16.27
N TYR A 161 17.91 21.18 17.21
CA TYR A 161 18.51 19.86 17.34
C TYR A 161 17.43 18.80 17.64
N PHE A 162 16.68 19.01 18.73
CA PHE A 162 15.64 18.05 19.17
C PHE A 162 14.53 17.86 18.13
N ASN A 163 14.25 18.87 17.30
CA ASN A 163 13.27 18.77 16.23
C ASN A 163 13.83 18.13 14.94
N SER A 164 15.17 18.02 14.77
CA SER A 164 15.76 17.56 13.51
C SER A 164 16.54 16.26 13.59
N VAL A 165 16.95 15.84 14.78
CA VAL A 165 17.83 14.67 14.92
C VAL A 165 17.12 13.36 14.62
N PRO A 166 17.75 12.43 13.85
CA PRO A 166 17.16 11.13 13.54
C PRO A 166 17.27 10.15 14.71
N PHE A 167 16.18 9.44 15.02
CA PHE A 167 16.11 8.38 16.02
C PHE A 167 15.98 6.96 15.43
N GLY A 168 16.22 6.79 14.14
CA GLY A 168 16.02 5.53 13.44
C GLY A 168 14.54 5.31 13.05
N GLU A 169 14.26 4.22 12.34
CA GLU A 169 12.91 3.90 11.85
C GLU A 169 12.22 5.04 11.06
N ASN A 170 13.01 5.91 10.40
CA ASN A 170 12.58 7.17 9.75
C ASN A 170 11.88 8.16 10.69
N VAL A 171 12.15 8.07 12.00
CA VAL A 171 11.64 9.00 13.01
C VAL A 171 12.67 10.11 13.22
N TYR A 172 12.24 11.33 13.04
CA TYR A 172 13.03 12.54 13.27
C TYR A 172 12.35 13.41 14.33
N GLY A 173 13.18 13.96 15.21
CA GLY A 173 12.71 14.76 16.35
C GLY A 173 12.28 13.93 17.56
N VAL A 174 12.53 14.54 18.73
CA VAL A 174 12.35 13.87 20.02
C VAL A 174 10.88 13.62 20.35
N GLU A 175 9.96 14.48 19.91
CA GLU A 175 8.53 14.31 20.15
C GLU A 175 8.00 13.07 19.41
N ALA A 176 8.38 12.92 18.13
CA ALA A 176 8.04 11.75 17.35
C ALA A 176 8.67 10.48 17.94
N ALA A 177 9.93 10.56 18.40
CA ALA A 177 10.62 9.44 19.02
C ALA A 177 9.99 9.02 20.36
N SER A 178 9.63 9.99 21.21
CA SER A 178 8.95 9.75 22.48
C SER A 178 7.62 9.03 22.28
N ARG A 179 6.78 9.53 21.36
CA ARG A 179 5.53 8.87 21.01
C ARG A 179 5.74 7.47 20.45
N ARG A 180 6.78 7.29 19.62
CA ARG A 180 7.11 6.00 19.01
C ARG A 180 7.52 4.95 20.04
N PHE A 181 8.48 5.26 20.90
CA PHE A 181 9.08 4.27 21.79
C PHE A 181 8.38 4.18 23.15
N PHE A 182 7.78 5.28 23.62
CA PHE A 182 7.18 5.37 24.97
C PHE A 182 5.68 5.71 24.98
N GLY A 183 5.04 5.91 23.82
CA GLY A 183 3.60 6.15 23.72
C GLY A 183 3.09 7.46 24.33
N LYS A 184 3.99 8.41 24.63
CA LYS A 184 3.68 9.67 25.31
C LYS A 184 4.43 10.86 24.70
N PRO A 185 3.96 12.11 24.93
CA PRO A 185 4.68 13.30 24.47
C PRO A 185 6.04 13.42 25.17
N ALA A 186 7.01 14.06 24.51
CA ALA A 186 8.37 14.25 25.05
C ALA A 186 8.40 15.00 26.37
N SER A 187 7.43 15.90 26.61
CA SER A 187 7.27 16.62 27.88
C SER A 187 6.99 15.73 29.10
N ARG A 188 6.64 14.45 28.86
CA ARG A 188 6.34 13.45 29.92
C ARG A 188 7.39 12.33 30.02
N LEU A 189 8.49 12.46 29.29
CA LEU A 189 9.60 11.50 29.41
C LEU A 189 10.14 11.47 30.85
N GLN A 190 10.47 10.27 31.33
CA GLN A 190 11.21 10.08 32.57
C GLN A 190 12.72 10.18 32.26
N VAL A 191 13.56 10.30 33.30
CA VAL A 191 15.01 10.46 33.16
C VAL A 191 15.64 9.30 32.39
N GLU A 192 15.29 8.07 32.75
CA GLU A 192 15.79 6.84 32.10
C GLU A 192 15.33 6.72 30.64
N GLU A 193 14.13 7.19 30.32
CA GLU A 193 13.60 7.21 28.94
C GLU A 193 14.30 8.26 28.09
N ALA A 194 14.52 9.46 28.64
CA ALA A 194 15.32 10.51 28.00
C ALA A 194 16.75 9.99 27.72
N ALA A 195 17.36 9.29 28.69
CA ALA A 195 18.67 8.67 28.52
C ALA A 195 18.69 7.58 27.42
N VAL A 196 17.61 6.83 27.23
CA VAL A 196 17.47 5.88 26.10
C VAL A 196 17.49 6.63 24.77
N LEU A 197 16.65 7.67 24.60
CA LEU A 197 16.58 8.42 23.36
C LEU A 197 17.92 9.09 23.03
N VAL A 198 18.54 9.78 24.01
CA VAL A 198 19.88 10.36 23.83
C VAL A 198 20.91 9.29 23.50
N GLY A 199 20.84 8.14 24.13
CA GLY A 199 21.71 7.00 23.85
C GLY A 199 21.63 6.51 22.39
N MET A 200 20.46 6.54 21.77
CA MET A 200 20.26 6.16 20.38
C MET A 200 21.01 7.07 19.38
N LEU A 201 21.24 8.33 19.70
CA LEU A 201 21.85 9.31 18.79
C LEU A 201 23.24 8.90 18.30
N LYS A 202 23.97 8.11 19.07
CA LYS A 202 25.29 7.59 18.68
C LYS A 202 25.21 6.60 17.51
N ALA A 203 24.19 5.74 17.47
CA ALA A 203 23.96 4.76 16.41
C ALA A 203 22.49 4.28 16.45
N ASN A 204 21.63 4.94 15.71
CA ASN A 204 20.17 4.82 15.76
C ASN A 204 19.65 3.39 15.58
N THR A 205 20.31 2.59 14.75
CA THR A 205 19.95 1.19 14.54
C THR A 205 20.55 0.29 15.62
N GLY A 206 21.83 0.51 15.96
CA GLY A 206 22.56 -0.35 16.90
C GLY A 206 22.12 -0.22 18.35
N PHE A 207 21.55 0.93 18.74
CA PHE A 207 21.00 1.19 20.07
C PHE A 207 19.49 1.36 20.07
N ASN A 208 18.82 0.86 19.05
CA ASN A 208 17.35 0.86 19.01
C ASN A 208 16.81 -0.05 20.13
N PRO A 209 16.02 0.49 21.08
CA PRO A 209 15.59 -0.26 22.27
C PRO A 209 14.65 -1.44 21.95
N ARG A 210 13.95 -1.38 20.82
CA ARG A 210 13.08 -2.46 20.34
C ARG A 210 13.86 -3.58 19.65
N LEU A 211 14.87 -3.23 18.84
CA LEU A 211 15.65 -4.21 18.05
C LEU A 211 16.82 -4.79 18.83
N HIS A 212 17.43 -3.99 19.70
CA HIS A 212 18.65 -4.33 20.46
C HIS A 212 18.53 -3.88 21.92
N PRO A 213 17.60 -4.46 22.71
CA PRO A 213 17.28 -3.99 24.06
C PRO A 213 18.49 -3.98 25.00
N GLU A 214 19.34 -5.01 24.97
CA GLU A 214 20.52 -5.09 25.85
C GLU A 214 21.58 -4.04 25.49
N ALA A 215 21.83 -3.82 24.19
CA ALA A 215 22.76 -2.77 23.75
C ALA A 215 22.22 -1.38 24.10
N SER A 216 20.90 -1.17 23.96
CA SER A 216 20.23 0.07 24.33
C SER A 216 20.30 0.32 25.83
N ARG A 217 20.04 -0.70 26.67
CA ARG A 217 20.18 -0.61 28.14
C ARG A 217 21.60 -0.23 28.56
N GLY A 218 22.61 -0.88 27.98
CA GLY A 218 24.02 -0.55 28.24
C GLY A 218 24.37 0.89 27.84
N ARG A 219 23.83 1.36 26.71
CA ARG A 219 24.04 2.74 26.26
C ARG A 219 23.29 3.76 27.12
N ARG A 220 22.03 3.48 27.54
CA ARG A 220 21.29 4.28 28.54
C ARG A 220 22.12 4.47 29.80
N ASN A 221 22.66 3.38 30.34
CA ASN A 221 23.45 3.42 31.55
C ASN A 221 24.76 4.26 31.41
N THR A 222 25.30 4.31 30.18
CA THR A 222 26.43 5.22 29.88
C THR A 222 25.97 6.69 29.92
N VAL A 223 24.78 7.04 29.39
CA VAL A 223 24.24 8.39 29.45
C VAL A 223 24.00 8.83 30.88
N LEU A 224 23.35 7.96 31.72
CA LEU A 224 23.11 8.23 33.14
C LEU A 224 24.41 8.46 33.92
N ALA A 225 25.47 7.70 33.60
CA ALA A 225 26.80 7.87 34.21
C ALA A 225 27.42 9.24 33.85
N LEU A 226 27.26 9.68 32.58
CA LEU A 226 27.69 11.02 32.16
C LEU A 226 26.89 12.15 32.80
N MET A 227 25.58 11.98 32.97
CA MET A 227 24.74 12.94 33.72
C MET A 227 25.21 13.07 35.17
N HIS A 228 25.58 11.96 35.81
CA HIS A 228 26.16 11.97 37.16
C HIS A 228 27.54 12.67 37.17
N GLU A 229 28.44 12.34 36.22
CA GLU A 229 29.77 12.97 36.10
C GLU A 229 29.69 14.49 35.98
N HIS A 230 28.62 15.00 35.33
CA HIS A 230 28.40 16.42 35.13
C HIS A 230 27.48 17.07 36.19
N GLY A 231 27.10 16.33 37.25
CA GLY A 231 26.40 16.85 38.42
C GLY A 231 24.89 17.02 38.26
N HIS A 232 24.29 16.36 37.27
CA HIS A 232 22.83 16.40 37.03
C HIS A 232 22.07 15.25 37.76
N LEU A 233 22.81 14.23 38.26
CA LEU A 233 22.27 13.14 39.08
C LEU A 233 23.21 12.89 40.26
N ASP A 234 22.64 12.53 41.42
CA ASP A 234 23.45 11.99 42.50
C ASP A 234 23.78 10.50 42.28
N THR A 235 24.64 9.92 43.18
CA THR A 235 25.05 8.50 43.05
C THR A 235 23.86 7.56 43.21
N SER A 236 22.95 7.84 44.16
CA SER A 236 21.81 6.98 44.47
C SER A 236 20.76 7.01 43.33
N GLU A 237 20.53 8.18 42.77
CA GLU A 237 19.64 8.37 41.61
C GLU A 237 20.18 7.61 40.38
N ARG A 238 21.47 7.80 40.07
CA ARG A 238 22.15 7.08 38.96
C ARG A 238 21.98 5.58 39.09
N ASP A 239 22.35 5.03 40.27
CA ASP A 239 22.33 3.59 40.51
C ASP A 239 20.91 3.02 40.41
N SER A 240 19.91 3.70 41.01
CA SER A 240 18.53 3.31 40.92
C SER A 240 18.00 3.32 39.49
N LEU A 241 18.31 4.34 38.69
CA LEU A 241 17.87 4.46 37.30
C LEU A 241 18.57 3.43 36.39
N GLN A 242 19.83 3.07 36.66
CA GLN A 242 20.57 2.06 35.91
C GLN A 242 20.00 0.65 36.11
N ASP A 243 19.43 0.36 37.28
CA ASP A 243 18.82 -0.94 37.59
C ASP A 243 17.45 -1.14 36.96
N LEU A 244 16.75 -0.08 36.56
CA LEU A 244 15.44 -0.16 35.93
C LEU A 244 15.51 -0.96 34.60
N PRO A 245 14.52 -1.81 34.31
CA PRO A 245 14.37 -2.42 32.99
C PRO A 245 14.08 -1.36 31.93
N LEU A 246 14.18 -1.73 30.65
CA LEU A 246 13.61 -0.92 29.59
C LEU A 246 12.09 -1.13 29.55
N ASP A 247 11.33 -0.09 29.85
CA ASP A 247 9.87 -0.11 29.78
C ASP A 247 9.41 0.63 28.51
N LEU A 248 9.16 -0.14 27.45
CA LEU A 248 8.75 0.38 26.15
C LEU A 248 7.24 0.26 25.98
N HIS A 249 6.61 1.39 25.76
CA HIS A 249 5.22 1.45 25.27
C HIS A 249 5.23 1.75 23.76
N TYR A 250 5.87 0.86 23.00
CA TYR A 250 6.08 1.05 21.58
C TYR A 250 4.76 1.23 20.83
N GLN A 251 4.56 2.43 20.31
CA GLN A 251 3.48 2.72 19.39
C GLN A 251 3.94 2.31 17.99
N GLY A 252 3.55 1.13 17.55
CA GLY A 252 3.80 0.68 16.19
C GLY A 252 3.36 1.73 15.17
N VAL A 253 3.92 1.64 13.96
CA VAL A 253 3.51 2.51 12.83
C VAL A 253 2.03 2.30 12.48
N ASP A 254 1.38 1.34 13.13
CA ASP A 254 0.10 0.76 12.78
C ASP A 254 -1.05 1.78 12.67
N ALA A 255 -1.07 2.81 13.52
CA ALA A 255 -2.13 3.83 13.45
C ALA A 255 -2.02 4.72 12.20
N LEU A 256 -0.81 5.02 11.70
CA LEU A 256 -0.59 5.80 10.48
C LEU A 256 -0.46 4.90 9.24
N ASP A 257 -0.05 3.64 9.40
CA ASP A 257 0.06 2.68 8.31
C ASP A 257 -1.31 2.33 7.70
N LEU A 258 -2.38 2.43 8.50
CA LEU A 258 -3.77 2.29 8.06
C LEU A 258 -4.11 3.18 6.85
N TYR A 259 -3.47 4.33 6.73
CA TYR A 259 -3.72 5.32 5.69
C TYR A 259 -2.59 5.42 4.65
N GLY A 260 -1.47 4.73 4.85
CA GLY A 260 -0.23 4.92 4.09
C GLY A 260 -0.40 4.84 2.57
N TYR A 261 -1.09 3.82 2.07
CA TYR A 261 -1.38 3.67 0.63
C TYR A 261 -2.21 4.83 0.06
N PHE A 262 -3.24 5.25 0.81
CA PHE A 262 -4.08 6.36 0.41
C PHE A 262 -3.32 7.69 0.44
N VAL A 263 -2.54 7.93 1.48
CA VAL A 263 -1.72 9.14 1.63
C VAL A 263 -0.69 9.25 0.52
N ASP A 264 -0.05 8.14 0.12
CA ASP A 264 0.87 8.12 -1.02
C ASP A 264 0.16 8.49 -2.32
N ARG A 265 -1.03 7.93 -2.56
CA ARG A 265 -1.83 8.24 -3.74
C ARG A 265 -2.24 9.72 -3.78
N VAL A 266 -2.72 10.24 -2.64
CA VAL A 266 -3.08 11.66 -2.45
C VAL A 266 -1.87 12.57 -2.66
N SER A 267 -0.70 12.19 -2.13
CA SER A 267 0.53 12.95 -2.29
C SER A 267 0.98 13.07 -3.75
N GLY A 268 0.81 11.99 -4.53
CA GLY A 268 1.04 12.02 -5.97
C GLY A 268 0.12 13.03 -6.66
N GLN A 269 -1.19 12.88 -6.46
CA GLN A 269 -2.19 13.77 -7.07
C GLN A 269 -2.05 15.23 -6.62
N ALA A 270 -1.72 15.48 -5.34
CA ALA A 270 -1.49 16.84 -4.84
C ALA A 270 -0.30 17.50 -5.52
N ARG A 271 0.79 16.74 -5.75
CA ARG A 271 1.95 17.26 -6.52
C ARG A 271 1.58 17.63 -7.94
N ASP A 272 0.80 16.80 -8.63
CA ASP A 272 0.35 17.07 -9.99
C ASP A 272 -0.49 18.36 -10.04
N ILE A 273 -1.43 18.53 -9.09
CA ILE A 273 -2.25 19.75 -8.97
C ILE A 273 -1.37 20.97 -8.68
N LEU A 274 -0.43 20.89 -7.74
CA LEU A 274 0.41 22.01 -7.34
C LEU A 274 1.43 22.38 -8.42
N ALA A 275 1.83 21.47 -9.29
CA ALA A 275 2.73 21.75 -10.41
C ALA A 275 2.12 22.73 -11.43
N GLU A 276 0.79 22.85 -11.48
CA GLU A 276 0.06 23.80 -12.33
C GLU A 276 -0.11 25.19 -11.68
N LEU A 277 0.32 25.35 -10.41
CA LEU A 277 0.14 26.56 -9.61
C LEU A 277 1.47 27.22 -9.25
N THR A 278 1.47 28.55 -9.16
CA THR A 278 2.64 29.34 -8.81
C THR A 278 2.33 30.20 -7.57
N LYS A 279 3.30 30.35 -6.67
CA LYS A 279 3.19 31.24 -5.53
C LYS A 279 3.20 32.73 -5.97
N PRO A 280 2.75 33.65 -5.11
CA PRO A 280 2.78 35.09 -5.40
C PRO A 280 4.18 35.66 -5.71
N ASP A 281 5.25 35.02 -5.19
CA ASP A 281 6.64 35.37 -5.45
C ASP A 281 7.21 34.74 -6.72
N GLY A 282 6.42 33.99 -7.47
CA GLY A 282 6.85 33.33 -8.70
C GLY A 282 7.49 31.96 -8.50
N SER A 283 7.67 31.47 -7.26
CA SER A 283 8.23 30.16 -6.97
C SER A 283 7.16 29.06 -7.07
N ALA A 284 7.59 27.79 -7.22
CA ALA A 284 6.70 26.64 -7.22
C ALA A 284 6.28 26.27 -5.79
N TRP A 285 5.07 25.70 -5.65
CA TRP A 285 4.62 25.10 -4.41
C TRP A 285 5.37 23.79 -4.13
N ASP A 286 5.83 23.61 -2.89
CA ASP A 286 6.46 22.37 -2.42
C ASP A 286 5.58 21.70 -1.36
N LEU A 287 5.01 20.54 -1.72
CA LEU A 287 4.14 19.77 -0.84
C LEU A 287 4.80 19.34 0.48
N ARG A 288 6.13 19.37 0.58
CA ARG A 288 6.86 18.93 1.76
C ARG A 288 7.35 20.06 2.65
N LYS A 289 7.30 21.32 2.17
CA LYS A 289 7.93 22.47 2.84
C LYS A 289 6.97 23.60 3.18
N ASP A 290 5.84 23.68 2.45
CA ASP A 290 4.98 24.86 2.50
C ASP A 290 3.80 24.74 3.48
N GLY A 291 3.81 23.74 4.37
CA GLY A 291 2.82 23.61 5.44
C GLY A 291 1.37 23.54 4.97
N LEU A 292 1.13 22.94 3.80
CA LEU A 292 -0.20 22.90 3.19
C LEU A 292 -1.19 22.00 3.97
N ARG A 293 -2.45 22.20 3.72
CA ARG A 293 -3.52 21.32 4.22
C ARG A 293 -4.25 20.68 3.05
N VAL A 294 -4.09 19.36 2.88
CA VAL A 294 -4.73 18.56 1.84
C VAL A 294 -5.96 17.89 2.44
N HIS A 295 -7.13 18.43 2.14
CA HIS A 295 -8.42 17.89 2.59
C HIS A 295 -8.86 16.79 1.64
N THR A 296 -9.03 15.57 2.15
CA THR A 296 -9.38 14.41 1.35
C THR A 296 -10.82 13.98 1.55
N THR A 297 -11.23 13.03 0.72
CA THR A 297 -12.59 12.45 0.75
C THR A 297 -12.70 11.24 1.67
N LEU A 298 -11.61 10.73 2.24
CA LEU A 298 -11.59 9.52 3.05
C LEU A 298 -12.48 9.63 4.29
N ASP A 299 -13.28 8.60 4.56
CA ASP A 299 -14.08 8.50 5.78
C ASP A 299 -13.35 7.56 6.76
N THR A 300 -12.90 8.11 7.89
CA THR A 300 -12.06 7.38 8.85
C THR A 300 -12.77 6.19 9.47
N GLU A 301 -14.07 6.31 9.76
CA GLU A 301 -14.87 5.21 10.31
C GLU A 301 -15.01 4.05 9.32
N LEU A 302 -15.28 4.37 8.04
CA LEU A 302 -15.37 3.36 6.99
C LEU A 302 -14.01 2.74 6.67
N GLN A 303 -12.92 3.52 6.71
CA GLN A 303 -11.56 3.03 6.52
C GLN A 303 -11.17 2.02 7.60
N HIS A 304 -11.42 2.34 8.87
CA HIS A 304 -11.19 1.42 9.98
C HIS A 304 -11.99 0.12 9.82
N LEU A 305 -13.27 0.25 9.49
CA LEU A 305 -14.14 -0.90 9.27
C LEU A 305 -13.65 -1.79 8.11
N ALA A 306 -13.19 -1.19 7.02
CA ALA A 306 -12.67 -1.92 5.85
C ALA A 306 -11.34 -2.63 6.18
N ALA A 307 -10.43 -1.96 6.87
CA ALA A 307 -9.14 -2.52 7.26
C ALA A 307 -9.31 -3.67 8.27
N GLU A 308 -10.18 -3.50 9.26
CA GLU A 308 -10.48 -4.54 10.23
C GLU A 308 -11.12 -5.77 9.59
N ALA A 309 -12.09 -5.58 8.68
CA ALA A 309 -12.70 -6.66 7.92
C ALA A 309 -11.66 -7.45 7.10
N ALA A 310 -10.72 -6.75 6.46
CA ALA A 310 -9.63 -7.38 5.72
C ALA A 310 -8.70 -8.17 6.66
N ARG A 311 -8.28 -7.55 7.78
CA ARG A 311 -7.39 -8.16 8.78
C ARG A 311 -7.98 -9.45 9.37
N GLU A 312 -9.23 -9.41 9.82
CA GLU A 312 -9.91 -10.58 10.42
C GLU A 312 -10.04 -11.72 9.41
N GLN A 313 -10.36 -11.42 8.15
CA GLN A 313 -10.43 -12.44 7.10
C GLN A 313 -9.06 -13.07 6.83
N LEU A 314 -8.00 -12.26 6.74
CA LEU A 314 -6.65 -12.76 6.53
C LEU A 314 -6.19 -13.62 7.72
N LYS A 315 -6.48 -13.19 8.95
CA LYS A 315 -6.21 -13.94 10.19
C LYS A 315 -6.89 -15.31 10.21
N ALA A 316 -8.12 -15.39 9.70
CA ALA A 316 -8.85 -16.65 9.61
C ALA A 316 -8.34 -17.59 8.52
N MET A 317 -7.85 -17.02 7.39
CA MET A 317 -7.55 -17.81 6.19
C MET A 317 -6.06 -18.13 6.04
N GLN A 318 -5.13 -17.31 6.51
CA GLN A 318 -3.70 -17.57 6.42
C GLN A 318 -3.30 -18.94 7.01
N PRO A 319 -3.75 -19.34 8.22
CA PRO A 319 -3.38 -20.65 8.76
C PRO A 319 -3.93 -21.83 7.94
N ARG A 320 -5.01 -21.64 7.22
CA ARG A 320 -5.57 -22.67 6.32
C ARG A 320 -4.70 -22.83 5.08
N LEU A 321 -4.29 -21.71 4.47
CA LEU A 321 -3.37 -21.71 3.34
C LEU A 321 -2.03 -22.35 3.74
N ASP A 322 -1.50 -22.00 4.90
CA ASP A 322 -0.23 -22.53 5.39
C ASP A 322 -0.26 -24.05 5.50
N ARG A 323 -1.35 -24.62 6.01
CA ARG A 323 -1.52 -26.09 6.06
C ARG A 323 -1.56 -26.71 4.67
N GLN A 324 -2.24 -26.10 3.71
CA GLN A 324 -2.30 -26.61 2.33
C GLN A 324 -0.93 -26.52 1.64
N LEU A 325 -0.21 -25.41 1.82
CA LEU A 325 1.15 -25.22 1.29
C LEU A 325 2.14 -26.22 1.87
N ALA A 326 2.04 -26.53 3.17
CA ALA A 326 2.86 -27.53 3.83
C ALA A 326 2.57 -28.95 3.29
N ALA A 327 1.29 -29.31 3.14
CA ALA A 327 0.86 -30.62 2.63
C ALA A 327 1.41 -30.93 1.23
N ARG A 328 1.40 -29.91 0.33
CA ARG A 328 1.93 -30.05 -1.05
C ARG A 328 3.41 -29.74 -1.19
N LYS A 329 4.12 -29.51 -0.09
CA LYS A 329 5.56 -29.21 -0.04
C LYS A 329 5.97 -27.98 -0.88
N ALA A 330 5.09 -27.01 -1.01
CA ALA A 330 5.24 -25.82 -1.84
C ALA A 330 6.56 -25.05 -1.54
N ARG A 331 6.99 -25.00 -0.30
CA ARG A 331 8.26 -24.38 0.09
C ARG A 331 9.46 -25.01 -0.62
N ARG A 332 9.51 -26.35 -0.74
CA ARG A 332 10.62 -27.04 -1.41
C ARG A 332 10.69 -26.69 -2.89
N ASP A 333 9.53 -26.57 -3.55
CA ASP A 333 9.46 -26.22 -4.95
C ASP A 333 9.86 -24.77 -5.19
N TRP A 334 9.42 -23.86 -4.34
CA TRP A 334 9.85 -22.47 -4.31
C TRP A 334 11.36 -22.31 -4.10
N GLU A 335 11.95 -23.05 -3.15
CA GLU A 335 13.40 -23.03 -2.89
C GLU A 335 14.21 -23.52 -4.09
N ARG A 336 13.73 -24.55 -4.81
CA ARG A 336 14.38 -25.07 -6.03
C ARG A 336 14.36 -24.10 -7.19
N GLY A 337 13.31 -23.29 -7.31
CA GLY A 337 13.15 -22.29 -8.38
C GLY A 337 14.01 -21.04 -8.18
N ARG A 338 14.60 -20.83 -7.00
CA ARG A 338 15.33 -19.59 -6.70
C ARG A 338 16.82 -19.66 -7.09
N LYS A 339 17.30 -18.53 -7.67
CA LYS A 339 18.76 -18.31 -7.82
C LYS A 339 19.34 -17.96 -6.46
N ALA A 340 20.27 -18.80 -5.98
CA ALA A 340 20.93 -18.62 -4.68
C ALA A 340 21.99 -17.51 -4.77
N ASP A 341 21.73 -16.38 -4.12
CA ASP A 341 22.73 -15.36 -3.83
C ASP A 341 23.56 -15.70 -2.58
N GLU A 342 24.50 -14.84 -2.19
CA GLU A 342 25.36 -15.08 -1.03
C GLU A 342 24.59 -15.07 0.29
N ARG A 343 23.55 -14.21 0.43
CA ARG A 343 22.71 -14.15 1.64
C ARG A 343 21.86 -15.40 1.77
N TRP A 344 21.36 -15.92 0.65
CA TRP A 344 20.63 -17.18 0.61
C TRP A 344 21.48 -18.37 1.03
N LYS A 345 22.76 -18.43 0.57
CA LYS A 345 23.71 -19.49 0.93
C LYS A 345 24.09 -19.43 2.39
N ALA A 346 24.34 -18.21 2.91
CA ALA A 346 24.74 -18.01 4.30
C ALA A 346 23.60 -18.32 5.29
N ASP A 347 22.35 -18.08 4.91
CA ASP A 347 21.12 -18.32 5.69
C ASP A 347 21.21 -17.92 7.17
N VAL A 348 21.76 -16.73 7.43
CA VAL A 348 22.09 -16.26 8.78
C VAL A 348 20.81 -16.06 9.60
N HIS A 349 20.78 -16.67 10.79
CA HIS A 349 19.76 -16.43 11.82
C HIS A 349 20.01 -15.09 12.52
N GLY A 350 18.94 -14.40 12.84
CA GLY A 350 18.99 -13.13 13.57
C GLY A 350 17.62 -12.50 13.75
N PRO A 351 17.54 -11.42 14.54
CA PRO A 351 16.29 -10.71 14.74
C PRO A 351 15.82 -10.10 13.42
N ARG A 352 14.58 -10.40 13.03
CA ARG A 352 13.93 -9.88 11.82
C ARG A 352 12.53 -9.40 12.17
N GLU A 353 12.20 -8.25 11.67
CA GLU A 353 10.86 -7.70 11.79
C GLU A 353 9.96 -8.32 10.72
N LEU A 354 8.84 -8.89 11.16
CA LEU A 354 7.88 -9.57 10.31
C LEU A 354 6.52 -8.90 10.41
N VAL A 355 5.90 -8.66 9.27
CA VAL A 355 4.49 -8.26 9.19
C VAL A 355 3.64 -9.50 9.46
N THR A 356 2.78 -9.44 10.47
CA THR A 356 1.83 -10.51 10.81
C THR A 356 0.39 -9.98 10.77
N GLU A 357 -0.56 -10.83 11.06
CA GLU A 357 -1.97 -10.46 11.18
C GLU A 357 -2.23 -9.53 12.38
N ASP A 358 -1.40 -9.63 13.41
CA ASP A 358 -1.51 -8.86 14.64
C ASP A 358 -0.54 -7.66 14.68
N GLY A 359 0.04 -7.27 13.52
CA GLY A 359 0.99 -6.17 13.38
C GLY A 359 2.43 -6.63 13.20
N LEU A 360 3.38 -5.78 13.57
CA LEU A 360 4.81 -6.06 13.46
C LEU A 360 5.29 -6.91 14.63
N ARG A 361 6.04 -7.97 14.33
CA ARG A 361 6.69 -8.83 15.33
C ARG A 361 8.16 -9.02 15.00
N VAL A 362 9.02 -8.97 16.00
CA VAL A 362 10.44 -9.31 15.85
C VAL A 362 10.66 -10.76 16.27
N ASP A 363 11.07 -11.58 15.32
CA ASP A 363 11.43 -12.99 15.56
C ASP A 363 12.89 -13.25 15.19
N SER A 364 13.56 -14.14 15.91
CA SER A 364 14.88 -14.63 15.53
C SER A 364 14.71 -15.81 14.58
N ILE A 365 14.82 -15.54 13.29
CA ILE A 365 14.63 -16.53 12.22
C ILE A 365 15.72 -16.43 11.16
N SER A 366 15.85 -17.47 10.31
CA SER A 366 16.79 -17.48 9.20
C SER A 366 16.37 -16.51 8.08
N TYR A 367 17.33 -16.17 7.20
CA TYR A 367 17.05 -15.35 6.03
C TYR A 367 16.02 -16.02 5.09
N ARG A 368 16.15 -17.34 4.87
CA ARG A 368 15.21 -18.10 4.03
C ARG A 368 13.82 -18.15 4.62
N ASP A 369 13.72 -18.34 5.94
CA ASP A 369 12.43 -18.35 6.64
C ASP A 369 11.72 -16.99 6.52
N SER A 370 12.46 -15.89 6.64
CA SER A 370 11.88 -14.55 6.45
C SER A 370 11.36 -14.33 5.04
N LEU A 371 12.08 -14.78 4.02
CA LEU A 371 11.64 -14.68 2.63
C LEU A 371 10.43 -15.58 2.34
N TRP A 372 10.40 -16.79 2.91
CA TRP A 372 9.25 -17.68 2.80
C TRP A 372 8.02 -17.13 3.50
N HIS A 373 8.21 -16.47 4.66
CA HIS A 373 7.13 -15.79 5.37
C HIS A 373 6.42 -14.79 4.46
N TYR A 374 7.17 -13.88 3.81
CA TYR A 374 6.58 -12.89 2.91
C TYR A 374 6.03 -13.49 1.61
N HIS A 375 6.66 -14.54 1.07
CA HIS A 375 6.22 -15.19 -0.17
C HIS A 375 4.84 -15.86 -0.03
N ARG A 376 4.58 -16.55 1.09
CA ARG A 376 3.33 -17.29 1.33
C ARG A 376 2.18 -16.44 1.86
N MET A 377 2.41 -15.15 2.06
CA MET A 377 1.47 -14.26 2.72
C MET A 377 0.25 -13.96 1.83
N LEU A 378 -0.95 -14.13 2.40
CA LEU A 378 -2.17 -13.61 1.80
C LEU A 378 -2.26 -12.10 1.99
N HIS A 379 -2.82 -11.42 1.02
CA HIS A 379 -3.10 -9.99 1.02
C HIS A 379 -4.57 -9.75 0.73
N ALA A 380 -5.07 -8.59 1.15
CA ALA A 380 -6.38 -8.10 0.78
C ALA A 380 -6.29 -6.63 0.38
N ALA A 381 -7.03 -6.26 -0.65
CA ALA A 381 -7.30 -4.88 -1.00
C ALA A 381 -8.80 -4.60 -0.82
N VAL A 382 -9.14 -3.42 -0.29
CA VAL A 382 -10.53 -2.95 -0.22
C VAL A 382 -10.59 -1.53 -0.75
N TYR A 383 -11.54 -1.29 -1.63
CA TYR A 383 -11.80 0.03 -2.16
C TYR A 383 -13.29 0.33 -2.12
N ALA A 384 -13.64 1.51 -1.60
CA ALA A 384 -15.02 1.95 -1.50
C ALA A 384 -15.19 3.38 -2.03
N MET A 385 -16.20 3.59 -2.87
CA MET A 385 -16.49 4.86 -3.53
C MET A 385 -17.98 5.15 -3.55
N GLU A 386 -18.35 6.41 -3.33
CA GLU A 386 -19.71 6.89 -3.62
C GLU A 386 -19.91 7.03 -5.13
N PRO A 387 -20.77 6.24 -5.75
CA PRO A 387 -20.87 6.22 -7.22
C PRO A 387 -21.44 7.51 -7.81
N GLY A 388 -22.25 8.27 -7.06
CA GLY A 388 -22.83 9.52 -7.54
C GLY A 388 -21.91 10.74 -7.46
N SER A 389 -20.93 10.72 -6.55
CA SER A 389 -20.00 11.85 -6.35
C SER A 389 -18.57 11.53 -6.75
N GLY A 390 -18.25 10.26 -6.94
CA GLY A 390 -16.87 9.79 -7.16
C GLY A 390 -15.99 9.82 -5.92
N ARG A 391 -16.49 10.29 -4.78
CA ARG A 391 -15.67 10.41 -3.55
C ARG A 391 -15.22 9.07 -3.05
N VAL A 392 -13.91 8.91 -2.89
CA VAL A 392 -13.29 7.71 -2.34
C VAL A 392 -13.42 7.72 -0.84
N ARG A 393 -14.01 6.69 -0.26
CA ARG A 393 -14.37 6.64 1.16
C ARG A 393 -13.53 5.67 1.97
N ALA A 394 -13.00 4.60 1.35
CA ALA A 394 -12.04 3.71 1.96
C ALA A 394 -11.02 3.22 0.92
N TRP A 395 -9.78 3.02 1.37
CA TRP A 395 -8.66 2.55 0.56
C TRP A 395 -7.72 1.69 1.39
N VAL A 396 -7.82 0.40 1.29
CA VAL A 396 -6.92 -0.56 1.91
C VAL A 396 -6.08 -1.20 0.81
N GLY A 397 -4.83 -0.73 0.65
CA GLY A 397 -3.95 -1.16 -0.45
C GLY A 397 -3.15 -2.43 -0.16
N GLY A 398 -3.21 -2.97 1.07
CA GLY A 398 -2.45 -4.14 1.49
C GLY A 398 -2.37 -4.27 3.00
N ARG A 399 -1.45 -5.12 3.49
CA ARG A 399 -1.30 -5.38 4.93
C ARG A 399 -0.59 -4.27 5.70
N HIS A 400 0.49 -3.74 5.10
CA HIS A 400 1.38 -2.80 5.78
C HIS A 400 2.17 -1.99 4.74
N HIS A 401 1.86 -0.70 4.59
CA HIS A 401 2.41 0.14 3.54
C HIS A 401 3.94 0.25 3.56
N ARG A 402 4.54 0.44 4.74
CA ARG A 402 5.98 0.64 4.88
C ARG A 402 6.82 -0.57 4.46
N TYR A 403 6.35 -1.80 4.72
CA TYR A 403 7.07 -3.04 4.41
C TYR A 403 6.65 -3.64 3.08
N LEU A 404 5.43 -3.37 2.64
CA LEU A 404 4.80 -3.91 1.45
C LEU A 404 4.16 -2.76 0.66
N PRO A 405 4.95 -1.83 0.10
CA PRO A 405 4.44 -0.57 -0.48
C PRO A 405 3.69 -0.75 -1.80
N TYR A 406 3.58 -1.98 -2.31
CA TYR A 406 2.84 -2.27 -3.53
C TYR A 406 1.33 -2.19 -3.29
N ASP A 407 0.69 -1.17 -3.88
CA ASP A 407 -0.73 -0.88 -3.69
C ASP A 407 -1.61 -1.81 -4.52
N LEU A 408 -2.29 -2.73 -3.85
CA LEU A 408 -3.15 -3.74 -4.46
C LEU A 408 -4.51 -3.20 -4.94
N VAL A 409 -4.91 -2.01 -4.53
CA VAL A 409 -6.09 -1.33 -5.11
C VAL A 409 -5.81 -0.96 -6.57
N ARG A 410 -4.55 -0.68 -6.89
CA ARG A 410 -4.08 -0.28 -8.22
C ARG A 410 -3.39 -1.39 -9.02
N ALA A 411 -3.12 -2.51 -8.38
CA ALA A 411 -2.50 -3.65 -9.05
C ALA A 411 -3.44 -4.24 -10.11
N GLU A 412 -2.91 -4.46 -11.30
CA GLU A 412 -3.63 -5.18 -12.34
C GLU A 412 -3.60 -6.68 -12.05
N ARG A 413 -4.78 -7.29 -12.00
CA ARG A 413 -5.00 -8.70 -11.72
C ARG A 413 -6.16 -9.24 -12.54
N PRO A 414 -6.15 -10.54 -12.91
CA PRO A 414 -7.28 -11.16 -13.58
C PRO A 414 -8.56 -10.99 -12.76
N ILE A 415 -9.54 -10.27 -13.34
CA ILE A 415 -10.80 -9.92 -12.62
C ILE A 415 -11.81 -11.06 -12.58
N ALA A 416 -11.53 -12.16 -13.25
CA ALA A 416 -12.35 -13.37 -13.27
C ALA A 416 -13.84 -13.04 -13.55
N SER A 417 -14.76 -13.79 -13.00
CA SER A 417 -16.20 -13.63 -13.25
C SER A 417 -16.78 -12.26 -12.83
N THR A 418 -16.01 -11.35 -12.24
CA THR A 418 -16.49 -9.98 -12.04
C THR A 418 -16.57 -9.16 -13.35
N VAL A 419 -16.02 -9.67 -14.44
CA VAL A 419 -16.20 -9.12 -15.80
C VAL A 419 -17.62 -9.30 -16.32
N LYS A 420 -18.32 -10.35 -15.88
CA LYS A 420 -19.62 -10.76 -16.46
C LYS A 420 -20.68 -9.65 -16.46
N PRO A 421 -20.92 -8.87 -15.38
CA PRO A 421 -21.90 -7.80 -15.44
C PRO A 421 -21.64 -6.76 -16.52
N LEU A 422 -20.36 -6.50 -16.86
CA LEU A 422 -20.00 -5.57 -17.93
C LEU A 422 -20.34 -6.18 -19.31
N LEU A 423 -20.03 -7.46 -19.50
CA LEU A 423 -20.38 -8.20 -20.73
C LEU A 423 -21.92 -8.30 -20.91
N TYR A 424 -22.64 -8.58 -19.83
CA TYR A 424 -24.10 -8.64 -19.83
C TYR A 424 -24.72 -7.27 -20.13
N SER A 425 -24.07 -6.17 -19.67
CA SER A 425 -24.47 -4.83 -20.08
C SER A 425 -24.35 -4.63 -21.59
N ALA A 426 -23.27 -5.10 -22.20
CA ALA A 426 -23.09 -5.01 -23.65
C ALA A 426 -24.16 -5.79 -24.42
N ALA A 427 -24.53 -6.96 -23.93
CA ALA A 427 -25.60 -7.75 -24.55
C ALA A 427 -26.98 -7.05 -24.46
N LEU A 428 -27.29 -6.44 -23.31
CA LEU A 428 -28.53 -5.68 -23.12
C LEU A 428 -28.54 -4.39 -23.97
N GLU A 429 -27.41 -3.68 -24.08
CA GLU A 429 -27.28 -2.54 -25.02
C GLU A 429 -27.42 -3.00 -26.48
N GLY A 430 -27.05 -4.23 -26.81
CA GLY A 430 -27.26 -4.86 -28.13
C GLY A 430 -28.69 -5.34 -28.38
N GLY A 431 -29.62 -5.09 -27.43
CA GLY A 431 -31.06 -5.40 -27.63
C GLY A 431 -31.50 -6.76 -27.07
N MET A 432 -30.65 -7.48 -26.36
CA MET A 432 -31.09 -8.65 -25.59
C MET A 432 -31.87 -8.21 -24.35
N ASP A 433 -32.68 -9.13 -23.80
CA ASP A 433 -33.39 -8.89 -22.54
C ASP A 433 -33.02 -9.97 -21.49
N PRO A 434 -33.37 -9.76 -20.20
CA PRO A 434 -33.01 -10.71 -19.15
C PRO A 434 -33.60 -12.12 -19.33
N CYS A 435 -34.66 -12.27 -20.10
CA CYS A 435 -35.31 -13.53 -20.43
C CYS A 435 -34.78 -14.19 -21.73
N THR A 436 -33.78 -13.57 -22.39
CA THR A 436 -33.10 -14.21 -23.51
C THR A 436 -32.45 -15.53 -23.05
N TYR A 437 -32.76 -16.61 -23.74
CA TYR A 437 -32.21 -17.93 -23.41
C TYR A 437 -30.85 -18.14 -24.07
N LEU A 438 -29.88 -18.61 -23.29
CA LEU A 438 -28.49 -18.85 -23.66
C LEU A 438 -28.16 -20.35 -23.57
N ASP A 439 -27.34 -20.84 -24.47
CA ASP A 439 -26.93 -22.22 -24.53
C ASP A 439 -26.01 -22.61 -23.38
N ASN A 440 -26.35 -23.69 -22.65
CA ASN A 440 -25.55 -24.22 -21.53
C ASN A 440 -24.89 -25.56 -21.88
N ARG A 441 -24.79 -25.92 -23.16
CA ARG A 441 -24.15 -27.18 -23.60
C ARG A 441 -22.64 -27.02 -23.67
N PRO A 442 -21.84 -28.00 -23.18
CA PRO A 442 -20.40 -28.00 -23.37
C PRO A 442 -20.02 -28.01 -24.86
N ARG A 443 -19.11 -27.12 -25.27
CA ARG A 443 -18.58 -27.03 -26.63
C ARG A 443 -17.06 -26.99 -26.62
N VAL A 444 -16.45 -27.58 -27.68
CA VAL A 444 -15.05 -27.45 -28.00
C VAL A 444 -14.93 -26.50 -29.19
N TYR A 445 -14.00 -25.57 -29.12
CA TYR A 445 -13.74 -24.59 -30.18
C TYR A 445 -12.40 -24.91 -30.86
N PRO A 446 -12.38 -25.70 -31.95
CA PRO A 446 -11.14 -26.15 -32.61
C PRO A 446 -10.33 -24.96 -33.16
N GLU A 447 -11.01 -23.90 -33.59
CA GLU A 447 -10.40 -22.67 -34.09
C GLU A 447 -9.66 -21.85 -33.02
N LEU A 448 -9.83 -22.20 -31.76
CA LEU A 448 -9.21 -21.57 -30.58
C LEU A 448 -8.34 -22.56 -29.80
N ASP A 449 -7.53 -23.36 -30.51
CA ASP A 449 -6.62 -24.35 -29.92
C ASP A 449 -7.36 -25.42 -29.08
N ASP A 450 -8.50 -25.90 -29.57
CA ASP A 450 -9.38 -26.86 -28.88
C ASP A 450 -9.88 -26.36 -27.51
N TRP A 451 -10.07 -25.04 -27.37
CA TRP A 451 -10.57 -24.47 -26.12
C TRP A 451 -11.94 -25.04 -25.76
N ALA A 452 -12.04 -25.57 -24.53
CA ALA A 452 -13.22 -26.23 -24.00
C ALA A 452 -13.62 -25.66 -22.64
N PRO A 453 -14.38 -24.54 -22.60
CA PRO A 453 -14.85 -23.97 -21.35
C PRO A 453 -15.83 -24.90 -20.63
N ALA A 454 -15.85 -24.83 -19.29
CA ALA A 454 -16.77 -25.58 -18.44
C ALA A 454 -17.40 -24.70 -17.36
N ASN A 455 -18.58 -25.06 -16.87
CA ASN A 455 -19.16 -24.44 -15.70
C ASN A 455 -18.35 -24.78 -14.45
N PHE A 456 -18.26 -23.84 -13.51
CA PHE A 456 -17.47 -24.02 -12.27
C PHE A 456 -18.01 -25.12 -11.36
N ASP A 457 -19.33 -25.31 -11.35
CA ASP A 457 -20.04 -26.34 -10.59
C ASP A 457 -20.15 -27.69 -11.34
N HIS A 458 -19.48 -27.77 -12.51
CA HIS A 458 -19.54 -28.92 -13.41
C HIS A 458 -20.98 -29.31 -13.84
N ASP A 459 -21.91 -28.32 -13.83
CA ASP A 459 -23.25 -28.50 -14.36
C ASP A 459 -23.19 -28.80 -15.86
N THR A 460 -23.49 -30.04 -16.22
CA THR A 460 -23.53 -30.56 -17.60
C THR A 460 -24.94 -30.89 -18.04
N THR A 461 -25.97 -30.44 -17.33
CA THR A 461 -27.36 -30.78 -17.64
C THR A 461 -27.83 -30.32 -19.02
N GLY A 462 -27.03 -29.43 -19.68
CA GLY A 462 -27.35 -28.95 -21.01
C GLY A 462 -28.58 -28.01 -21.03
N GLY A 463 -29.22 -27.92 -22.19
CA GLY A 463 -30.36 -27.05 -22.39
C GLY A 463 -30.04 -25.59 -22.47
N GLU A 464 -31.05 -24.78 -22.29
CA GLU A 464 -30.93 -23.30 -22.31
C GLU A 464 -31.23 -22.73 -20.94
N VAL A 465 -30.60 -21.59 -20.62
CA VAL A 465 -30.80 -20.85 -19.38
C VAL A 465 -31.09 -19.37 -19.66
N ALA A 466 -32.01 -18.81 -18.89
CA ALA A 466 -32.30 -17.38 -18.98
C ALA A 466 -31.06 -16.54 -18.63
N LEU A 467 -30.85 -15.44 -19.34
CA LEU A 467 -29.72 -14.55 -19.17
C LEU A 467 -29.58 -14.06 -17.70
N TRP A 468 -30.70 -13.68 -17.06
CA TRP A 468 -30.67 -13.27 -15.65
C TRP A 468 -30.15 -14.39 -14.72
N TYR A 469 -30.55 -15.63 -14.97
CA TYR A 469 -30.16 -16.78 -14.15
C TYR A 469 -28.68 -17.13 -14.35
N ALA A 470 -28.21 -17.09 -15.60
CA ALA A 470 -26.81 -17.33 -15.94
C ALA A 470 -25.87 -16.34 -15.22
N LEU A 471 -26.23 -15.05 -15.14
CA LEU A 471 -25.46 -14.05 -14.38
C LEU A 471 -25.53 -14.31 -12.88
N ALA A 472 -26.72 -14.56 -12.33
CA ALA A 472 -26.93 -14.80 -10.90
C ALA A 472 -26.14 -16.01 -10.38
N ARG A 473 -26.10 -17.09 -11.18
CA ARG A 473 -25.32 -18.32 -10.90
C ARG A 473 -23.87 -18.25 -11.38
N SER A 474 -23.50 -17.18 -12.10
CA SER A 474 -22.14 -17.02 -12.63
C SER A 474 -21.71 -18.14 -13.59
N MET A 475 -22.64 -18.66 -14.40
CA MET A 475 -22.39 -19.78 -15.31
C MET A 475 -21.42 -19.38 -16.43
N ASN A 476 -20.53 -20.28 -16.83
CA ASN A 476 -19.51 -20.01 -17.83
C ASN A 476 -20.01 -20.28 -19.25
N LEU A 477 -20.61 -21.42 -19.49
CA LEU A 477 -21.06 -21.84 -20.82
C LEU A 477 -22.04 -20.83 -21.44
N PRO A 478 -23.11 -20.41 -20.73
CA PRO A 478 -24.02 -19.40 -21.24
C PRO A 478 -23.34 -18.03 -21.46
N THR A 479 -22.33 -17.70 -20.65
CA THR A 479 -21.58 -16.45 -20.81
C THR A 479 -20.72 -16.48 -22.08
N VAL A 480 -20.16 -17.61 -22.45
CA VAL A 480 -19.44 -17.77 -23.73
C VAL A 480 -20.39 -17.66 -24.91
N ASP A 481 -21.56 -18.28 -24.85
CA ASP A 481 -22.61 -18.13 -25.87
C ASP A 481 -23.05 -16.66 -26.01
N LEU A 482 -23.28 -15.98 -24.88
CA LEU A 482 -23.57 -14.54 -24.83
C LEU A 482 -22.49 -13.70 -25.54
N TYR A 483 -21.21 -13.98 -25.28
CA TYR A 483 -20.10 -13.27 -25.91
C TYR A 483 -20.16 -13.34 -27.44
N PHE A 484 -20.36 -14.55 -27.99
CA PHE A 484 -20.43 -14.73 -29.45
C PHE A 484 -21.67 -14.04 -30.05
N ARG A 485 -22.79 -14.06 -29.34
CA ARG A 485 -24.04 -13.38 -29.80
C ARG A 485 -23.95 -11.85 -29.74
N THR A 486 -23.24 -11.30 -28.75
CA THR A 486 -23.11 -9.85 -28.56
C THR A 486 -22.20 -9.20 -29.61
N GLY A 487 -21.11 -9.89 -29.97
CA GLY A 487 -20.12 -9.38 -30.90
C GLY A 487 -19.10 -8.42 -30.25
N THR A 488 -17.89 -8.47 -30.79
CA THR A 488 -16.70 -7.80 -30.21
C THR A 488 -16.78 -6.27 -30.21
N ASP A 489 -17.44 -5.66 -31.20
CA ASP A 489 -17.50 -4.20 -31.31
C ASP A 489 -18.40 -3.63 -30.21
N THR A 490 -19.61 -4.19 -30.02
CA THR A 490 -20.51 -3.78 -28.94
C THR A 490 -19.87 -3.97 -27.57
N ILE A 491 -19.14 -5.09 -27.38
CA ILE A 491 -18.40 -5.35 -26.13
C ILE A 491 -17.36 -4.26 -25.91
N ARG A 492 -16.54 -3.96 -26.92
CA ARG A 492 -15.50 -2.92 -26.84
C ARG A 492 -16.09 -1.57 -26.46
N ASP A 493 -17.10 -1.12 -27.17
CA ASP A 493 -17.72 0.18 -26.96
C ASP A 493 -18.27 0.34 -25.53
N VAL A 494 -18.98 -0.67 -25.02
CA VAL A 494 -19.53 -0.63 -23.66
C VAL A 494 -18.45 -0.71 -22.59
N PHE A 495 -17.42 -1.53 -22.80
CA PHE A 495 -16.29 -1.61 -21.87
C PHE A 495 -15.52 -0.29 -21.80
N GLU A 496 -15.24 0.34 -22.94
CA GLU A 496 -14.62 1.68 -22.98
C GLU A 496 -15.53 2.73 -22.33
N ALA A 497 -16.81 2.69 -22.58
CA ALA A 497 -17.77 3.58 -21.96
C ALA A 497 -17.82 3.41 -20.43
N LEU A 498 -17.70 2.18 -19.91
CA LEU A 498 -17.61 1.91 -18.47
C LEU A 498 -16.23 2.23 -17.88
N GLY A 499 -15.25 2.60 -18.70
CA GLY A 499 -13.87 2.88 -18.28
C GLY A 499 -13.06 1.63 -17.99
N MET A 500 -13.40 0.52 -18.65
CA MET A 500 -12.74 -0.79 -18.55
C MET A 500 -12.25 -1.25 -19.93
N PRO A 501 -11.36 -0.51 -20.60
CA PRO A 501 -10.84 -0.92 -21.90
C PRO A 501 -10.19 -2.31 -21.84
N VAL A 502 -10.38 -3.10 -22.88
CA VAL A 502 -9.85 -4.46 -23.01
C VAL A 502 -9.01 -4.57 -24.27
N ASP A 503 -7.73 -4.89 -24.14
CA ASP A 503 -6.78 -4.96 -25.26
C ASP A 503 -7.04 -6.13 -26.21
N ARG A 504 -7.70 -7.18 -25.74
CA ARG A 504 -7.89 -8.45 -26.49
C ARG A 504 -9.35 -8.89 -26.43
N VAL A 505 -10.25 -7.98 -26.86
CA VAL A 505 -11.69 -8.23 -26.86
C VAL A 505 -12.08 -9.41 -27.78
N GLU A 506 -11.27 -9.69 -28.81
CA GLU A 506 -11.47 -10.80 -29.76
C GLU A 506 -11.17 -12.19 -29.17
N LYS A 507 -10.60 -12.27 -27.97
CA LYS A 507 -10.37 -13.56 -27.29
C LYS A 507 -11.54 -13.93 -26.40
N PRO A 508 -12.30 -15.00 -26.70
CA PRO A 508 -13.48 -15.37 -25.92
C PRO A 508 -13.21 -15.65 -24.44
N ALA A 509 -11.98 -16.02 -24.07
CA ALA A 509 -11.58 -16.20 -22.67
C ALA A 509 -11.77 -14.91 -21.83
N MET A 510 -11.83 -13.71 -22.46
CA MET A 510 -12.14 -12.47 -21.79
C MET A 510 -13.53 -12.50 -21.14
N SER A 511 -14.49 -13.20 -21.74
CA SER A 511 -15.85 -13.35 -21.19
C SER A 511 -15.88 -14.08 -19.85
N LEU A 512 -14.87 -14.88 -19.57
CA LEU A 512 -14.68 -15.61 -18.31
C LEU A 512 -13.72 -14.92 -17.34
N GLY A 513 -13.19 -13.72 -17.74
CA GLY A 513 -12.39 -12.89 -16.87
C GLY A 513 -10.89 -13.02 -17.04
N ALA A 514 -10.41 -13.53 -18.19
CA ALA A 514 -9.02 -13.39 -18.60
C ALA A 514 -8.74 -11.94 -19.06
N VAL A 515 -9.03 -11.00 -18.18
CA VAL A 515 -8.87 -9.54 -18.33
C VAL A 515 -8.25 -9.04 -17.05
N ASP A 516 -7.14 -8.32 -17.15
CA ASP A 516 -6.49 -7.70 -16.02
C ASP A 516 -7.03 -6.28 -15.81
N ALA A 517 -7.39 -5.97 -14.55
CA ALA A 517 -7.76 -4.62 -14.19
C ALA A 517 -7.53 -4.35 -12.70
N PRO A 518 -7.28 -3.08 -12.30
CA PRO A 518 -7.19 -2.70 -10.91
C PRO A 518 -8.57 -2.61 -10.25
N LEU A 519 -8.60 -2.86 -8.94
CA LEU A 519 -9.82 -2.84 -8.13
C LEU A 519 -10.54 -1.49 -8.21
N GLU A 520 -9.81 -0.36 -8.21
CA GLU A 520 -10.41 0.97 -8.31
C GLU A 520 -11.21 1.16 -9.59
N ARG A 521 -10.70 0.64 -10.72
CA ARG A 521 -11.36 0.74 -12.03
C ARG A 521 -12.61 -0.12 -12.08
N LEU A 522 -12.51 -1.35 -11.54
CA LEU A 522 -13.64 -2.28 -11.49
C LEU A 522 -14.79 -1.73 -10.63
N VAL A 523 -14.49 -1.21 -9.43
CA VAL A 523 -15.50 -0.61 -8.53
C VAL A 523 -16.15 0.62 -9.16
N ARG A 524 -15.38 1.44 -9.87
CA ARG A 524 -15.91 2.58 -10.64
C ARG A 524 -16.92 2.12 -11.70
N ALA A 525 -16.59 1.11 -12.48
CA ALA A 525 -17.50 0.56 -13.50
C ALA A 525 -18.81 0.04 -12.90
N TYR A 526 -18.74 -0.64 -11.75
CA TYR A 526 -19.92 -1.12 -11.03
C TYR A 526 -20.79 0.02 -10.48
N GLY A 527 -20.23 1.21 -10.34
CA GLY A 527 -20.98 2.43 -10.00
C GLY A 527 -22.08 2.73 -11.00
N ALA A 528 -21.89 2.41 -12.27
CA ALA A 528 -22.91 2.61 -13.31
C ALA A 528 -24.22 1.88 -13.01
N PHE A 529 -24.14 0.67 -12.43
CA PHE A 529 -25.32 -0.14 -12.10
C PHE A 529 -26.14 0.43 -10.93
N ALA A 530 -25.53 1.27 -10.10
CA ALA A 530 -26.21 1.96 -9.01
C ALA A 530 -26.67 3.38 -9.38
N MET A 531 -26.13 3.95 -10.47
CA MET A 531 -26.28 5.35 -10.84
C MET A 531 -26.94 5.52 -12.22
N ARG A 532 -27.93 4.68 -12.52
CA ARG A 532 -28.73 4.77 -13.76
C ARG A 532 -27.85 4.82 -15.02
N GLY A 533 -26.77 4.04 -15.06
CA GLY A 533 -25.86 3.94 -16.18
C GLY A 533 -24.80 5.05 -16.28
N GLN A 534 -24.67 5.89 -15.26
CA GLN A 534 -23.67 6.95 -15.22
C GLN A 534 -22.39 6.48 -14.49
N VAL A 535 -21.23 6.84 -15.02
CA VAL A 535 -19.93 6.70 -14.40
C VAL A 535 -19.36 8.07 -14.02
N VAL A 536 -18.63 8.10 -12.92
CA VAL A 536 -18.05 9.32 -12.37
C VAL A 536 -16.57 9.07 -12.08
N GLU A 537 -15.72 10.09 -12.30
CA GLU A 537 -14.29 9.97 -11.97
C GLU A 537 -14.06 9.98 -10.46
N PRO A 538 -13.09 9.17 -9.95
CA PRO A 538 -12.74 9.15 -8.54
C PRO A 538 -12.20 10.50 -8.06
N VAL A 539 -12.68 10.97 -6.91
CA VAL A 539 -12.22 12.17 -6.22
C VAL A 539 -11.58 11.78 -4.90
N LEU A 540 -10.28 12.04 -4.76
CA LEU A 540 -9.51 11.77 -3.54
C LEU A 540 -9.30 13.06 -2.73
N ILE A 541 -9.05 14.19 -3.40
CA ILE A 541 -8.77 15.50 -2.81
C ILE A 541 -9.98 16.41 -3.02
N GLU A 542 -10.54 16.94 -1.93
CA GLU A 542 -11.63 17.92 -2.00
C GLU A 542 -11.09 19.35 -2.18
N ARG A 543 -10.00 19.69 -1.45
CA ARG A 543 -9.36 21.00 -1.54
C ARG A 543 -7.93 20.95 -1.02
N ILE A 544 -7.12 21.89 -1.46
CA ILE A 544 -5.78 22.17 -0.91
C ILE A 544 -5.78 23.62 -0.45
N THR A 545 -5.30 23.88 0.78
CA THR A 545 -5.19 25.24 1.34
C THR A 545 -3.79 25.47 1.89
N THR A 546 -3.40 26.74 2.04
CA THR A 546 -2.25 27.12 2.86
C THR A 546 -2.56 26.91 4.36
N ALA A 547 -1.56 27.05 5.22
CA ALA A 547 -1.75 26.97 6.68
C ALA A 547 -2.73 28.02 7.20
N GLU A 548 -2.73 29.21 6.61
CA GLU A 548 -3.59 30.36 6.92
C GLU A 548 -5.02 30.23 6.34
N GLY A 549 -5.28 29.18 5.55
CA GLY A 549 -6.59 28.90 4.97
C GLY A 549 -6.81 29.45 3.56
N GLY A 550 -5.77 29.99 2.90
CA GLY A 550 -5.85 30.40 1.48
C GLY A 550 -6.15 29.18 0.59
N GLU A 551 -7.19 29.22 -0.23
CA GLU A 551 -7.59 28.10 -1.10
C GLU A 551 -6.72 28.09 -2.37
N LEU A 552 -5.98 26.99 -2.59
CA LEU A 552 -5.14 26.76 -3.78
C LEU A 552 -5.85 25.89 -4.81
N PHE A 553 -6.63 24.92 -4.35
CA PHE A 553 -7.39 24.02 -5.19
C PHE A 553 -8.70 23.64 -4.51
N LYS A 554 -9.74 23.47 -5.31
CA LYS A 554 -11.03 22.92 -4.90
C LYS A 554 -11.61 22.04 -5.99
N ALA A 555 -11.93 20.80 -5.63
CA ALA A 555 -12.61 19.89 -6.51
C ALA A 555 -14.03 20.41 -6.87
N PRO A 556 -14.54 20.16 -8.07
CA PRO A 556 -15.90 20.52 -8.44
C PRO A 556 -16.92 19.94 -7.45
N ALA A 557 -17.90 20.73 -7.05
CA ALA A 557 -18.95 20.30 -6.12
C ALA A 557 -19.75 19.10 -6.64
N LYS A 558 -19.91 19.01 -7.96
CA LYS A 558 -20.48 17.85 -8.66
C LYS A 558 -19.44 17.34 -9.65
N SER A 559 -19.07 16.09 -9.51
CA SER A 559 -18.22 15.40 -10.50
C SER A 559 -18.98 15.32 -11.84
N LYS A 560 -18.22 15.44 -12.94
CA LYS A 560 -18.81 15.25 -14.29
C LYS A 560 -19.21 13.79 -14.42
N ALA A 561 -20.51 13.53 -14.40
CA ALA A 561 -21.07 12.22 -14.70
C ALA A 561 -21.16 12.04 -16.22
N ARG A 562 -20.76 10.87 -16.72
CA ARG A 562 -20.87 10.48 -18.12
C ARG A 562 -21.76 9.25 -18.22
N ARG A 563 -22.74 9.28 -19.13
CA ARG A 563 -23.55 8.09 -19.40
C ARG A 563 -22.69 7.06 -20.12
N ALA A 564 -22.57 5.87 -19.53
CA ALA A 564 -21.83 4.74 -20.09
C ALA A 564 -22.77 3.69 -20.71
N ILE A 565 -23.92 3.47 -20.08
CA ILE A 565 -24.98 2.57 -20.53
C ILE A 565 -26.33 3.22 -20.31
N THR A 566 -27.37 2.68 -20.93
CA THR A 566 -28.72 3.17 -20.77
C THR A 566 -29.28 2.89 -19.37
N GLU A 567 -30.31 3.64 -18.95
CA GLU A 567 -30.94 3.41 -17.64
C GLU A 567 -31.63 2.03 -17.54
N PRO A 568 -32.35 1.55 -18.55
CA PRO A 568 -32.90 0.18 -18.53
C PRO A 568 -31.85 -0.89 -18.37
N THR A 569 -30.74 -0.80 -19.11
CA THR A 569 -29.60 -1.74 -18.96
C THR A 569 -29.03 -1.71 -17.54
N ALA A 570 -28.83 -0.51 -16.97
CA ALA A 570 -28.32 -0.39 -15.61
C ALA A 570 -29.29 -1.00 -14.58
N ALA A 571 -30.59 -0.77 -14.72
CA ALA A 571 -31.63 -1.34 -13.87
C ALA A 571 -31.65 -2.88 -13.97
N ALA A 572 -31.64 -3.41 -15.18
CA ALA A 572 -31.64 -4.85 -15.41
C ALA A 572 -30.41 -5.53 -14.76
N VAL A 573 -29.21 -4.98 -15.00
CA VAL A 573 -27.98 -5.53 -14.39
C VAL A 573 -28.01 -5.42 -12.87
N ALA A 574 -28.47 -4.29 -12.30
CA ALA A 574 -28.59 -4.12 -10.86
C ALA A 574 -29.53 -5.14 -10.23
N LEU A 575 -30.68 -5.40 -10.86
CA LEU A 575 -31.64 -6.41 -10.40
C LEU A 575 -31.07 -7.83 -10.51
N MET A 576 -30.40 -8.17 -11.61
CA MET A 576 -29.70 -9.46 -11.75
C MET A 576 -28.59 -9.65 -10.69
N LEU A 577 -27.85 -8.58 -10.34
CA LEU A 577 -26.86 -8.61 -9.26
C LEU A 577 -27.51 -8.76 -7.88
N GLN A 578 -28.71 -8.23 -7.67
CA GLN A 578 -29.49 -8.48 -6.45
C GLN A 578 -29.97 -9.94 -6.38
N ARG A 579 -30.41 -10.54 -7.51
CA ARG A 579 -30.69 -11.98 -7.61
C ARG A 579 -29.43 -12.82 -7.25
N ALA A 580 -28.25 -12.41 -7.74
CA ALA A 580 -27.00 -13.10 -7.39
C ALA A 580 -26.72 -13.13 -5.87
N VAL A 581 -27.09 -12.05 -5.15
CA VAL A 581 -26.96 -11.96 -3.68
C VAL A 581 -28.05 -12.75 -2.95
N ASN A 582 -29.26 -12.78 -3.48
CA ASN A 582 -30.40 -13.37 -2.81
C ASN A 582 -30.51 -14.89 -3.04
N GLU A 583 -30.20 -15.38 -4.24
CA GLU A 583 -30.40 -16.77 -4.65
C GLU A 583 -29.21 -17.38 -5.44
N GLY A 584 -28.16 -16.58 -5.70
CA GLY A 584 -26.99 -16.99 -6.49
C GLY A 584 -25.72 -17.18 -5.67
N THR A 585 -24.57 -16.83 -6.27
CA THR A 585 -23.23 -17.02 -5.69
C THR A 585 -22.91 -16.13 -4.51
N GLY A 586 -23.70 -15.07 -4.27
CA GLY A 586 -23.54 -14.08 -3.19
C GLY A 586 -24.40 -14.33 -1.96
N THR A 587 -25.15 -15.44 -1.88
CA THR A 587 -26.12 -15.74 -0.77
C THR A 587 -25.50 -15.71 0.62
N ALA A 588 -24.18 -15.91 0.75
CA ALA A 588 -23.48 -15.82 2.02
C ALA A 588 -23.57 -14.42 2.66
N LEU A 589 -23.79 -13.34 1.88
CA LEU A 589 -24.08 -12.02 2.44
C LEU A 589 -25.32 -12.04 3.34
N ARG A 590 -26.36 -12.76 2.93
CA ARG A 590 -27.61 -12.92 3.68
C ARG A 590 -27.44 -13.93 4.82
N SER A 591 -27.06 -15.14 4.46
CA SER A 591 -27.11 -16.31 5.36
C SER A 591 -26.01 -16.33 6.41
N LYS A 592 -24.80 -15.81 6.11
CA LYS A 592 -23.66 -15.82 7.04
C LYS A 592 -23.36 -14.45 7.65
N HIS A 593 -23.46 -13.38 6.85
CA HIS A 593 -23.13 -12.03 7.32
C HIS A 593 -24.35 -11.23 7.79
N GLY A 594 -25.57 -11.72 7.51
CA GLY A 594 -26.82 -11.11 7.99
C GLY A 594 -27.07 -9.71 7.42
N VAL A 595 -26.52 -9.39 6.25
CA VAL A 595 -26.75 -8.14 5.53
C VAL A 595 -28.21 -8.09 5.07
N ARG A 596 -28.94 -7.03 5.39
CA ARG A 596 -30.38 -6.87 5.10
C ARG A 596 -30.66 -5.82 4.04
N MET A 597 -29.79 -4.80 3.92
CA MET A 597 -29.96 -3.74 2.90
C MET A 597 -30.07 -4.30 1.48
N THR A 598 -30.77 -3.60 0.61
CA THR A 598 -30.79 -3.91 -0.81
C THR A 598 -29.44 -3.64 -1.43
N VAL A 599 -28.81 -4.69 -1.98
CA VAL A 599 -27.47 -4.63 -2.57
C VAL A 599 -27.35 -5.66 -3.69
N GLY A 600 -26.77 -5.26 -4.80
CA GLY A 600 -26.31 -6.16 -5.85
C GLY A 600 -24.87 -6.61 -5.58
N GLY A 601 -24.47 -7.78 -6.06
CA GLY A 601 -23.10 -8.21 -5.85
C GLY A 601 -22.66 -9.32 -6.80
N LYS A 602 -21.33 -9.38 -7.03
CA LYS A 602 -20.74 -10.39 -7.92
C LYS A 602 -19.45 -10.94 -7.35
N THR A 603 -19.36 -12.27 -7.31
CA THR A 603 -18.12 -13.00 -6.98
C THR A 603 -17.23 -13.15 -8.22
N GLY A 604 -15.91 -13.16 -8.01
CA GLY A 604 -14.91 -13.56 -8.98
C GLY A 604 -13.96 -14.59 -8.37
N THR A 605 -13.59 -15.58 -9.15
CA THR A 605 -12.58 -16.58 -8.80
C THR A 605 -11.78 -16.85 -10.06
N SER A 606 -10.48 -16.55 -10.04
CA SER A 606 -9.60 -16.87 -11.17
C SER A 606 -9.35 -18.37 -11.24
N GLN A 607 -8.87 -18.81 -12.39
CA GLN A 607 -8.40 -20.17 -12.57
C GLN A 607 -7.32 -20.45 -11.50
N ASP A 608 -7.28 -21.66 -10.98
CA ASP A 608 -6.38 -22.10 -9.90
C ASP A 608 -6.55 -21.37 -8.55
N TYR A 609 -7.64 -20.61 -8.35
CA TYR A 609 -7.97 -19.93 -7.09
C TYR A 609 -6.90 -18.91 -6.63
N ALA A 610 -6.11 -18.33 -7.57
CA ALA A 610 -5.08 -17.37 -7.24
C ALA A 610 -5.63 -15.99 -6.85
N ASP A 611 -6.74 -15.58 -7.48
CA ASP A 611 -7.39 -14.29 -7.27
C ASP A 611 -8.85 -14.47 -6.89
N ALA A 612 -9.21 -13.96 -5.73
CA ALA A 612 -10.58 -13.96 -5.23
C ALA A 612 -11.13 -12.54 -5.17
N TRP A 613 -12.30 -12.32 -5.76
CA TRP A 613 -12.94 -11.01 -5.87
C TRP A 613 -14.36 -11.03 -5.34
N PHE A 614 -14.78 -9.91 -4.79
CA PHE A 614 -16.19 -9.59 -4.59
C PHE A 614 -16.44 -8.10 -4.72
N VAL A 615 -17.43 -7.72 -5.51
CA VAL A 615 -17.87 -6.33 -5.64
C VAL A 615 -19.34 -6.27 -5.27
N ALA A 616 -19.68 -5.39 -4.33
CA ALA A 616 -21.04 -5.05 -3.95
C ALA A 616 -21.39 -3.66 -4.42
N THR A 617 -22.56 -3.48 -5.01
CA THR A 617 -23.04 -2.20 -5.52
C THR A 617 -24.40 -1.82 -4.94
N GLN A 618 -24.49 -0.58 -4.48
CA GLN A 618 -25.74 0.08 -4.07
C GLN A 618 -25.58 1.60 -4.25
N PRO A 619 -26.67 2.38 -4.32
CA PRO A 619 -26.62 3.80 -4.74
C PRO A 619 -25.78 4.71 -3.83
N GLY A 620 -25.64 4.40 -2.55
CA GLY A 620 -24.83 5.20 -1.64
C GLY A 620 -23.36 4.83 -1.59
N LEU A 621 -22.99 3.57 -1.93
CA LEU A 621 -21.62 3.10 -1.87
C LEU A 621 -21.39 1.84 -2.72
N VAL A 622 -20.33 1.82 -3.48
CA VAL A 622 -19.82 0.60 -4.13
C VAL A 622 -18.56 0.17 -3.39
N VAL A 623 -18.51 -1.09 -2.99
CA VAL A 623 -17.37 -1.66 -2.25
C VAL A 623 -16.85 -2.88 -2.99
N GLY A 624 -15.58 -2.86 -3.32
CA GLY A 624 -14.90 -4.02 -3.91
C GLY A 624 -13.76 -4.50 -3.03
N THR A 625 -13.47 -5.79 -3.12
CA THR A 625 -12.28 -6.39 -2.51
C THR A 625 -11.65 -7.43 -3.42
N TRP A 626 -10.34 -7.51 -3.32
CA TRP A 626 -9.52 -8.59 -3.83
C TRP A 626 -8.78 -9.27 -2.68
N VAL A 627 -8.66 -10.60 -2.72
CA VAL A 627 -7.87 -11.38 -1.77
C VAL A 627 -7.06 -12.43 -2.54
N GLY A 628 -5.76 -12.49 -2.28
CA GLY A 628 -4.84 -13.44 -2.91
C GLY A 628 -3.43 -13.30 -2.38
N ALA A 629 -2.47 -14.03 -2.96
CA ALA A 629 -1.05 -13.82 -2.70
C ALA A 629 -0.40 -12.96 -3.79
N MET A 630 0.79 -12.43 -3.51
CA MET A 630 1.55 -11.66 -4.49
C MET A 630 1.98 -12.52 -5.68
N ASP A 631 2.39 -13.75 -5.40
CA ASP A 631 2.77 -14.75 -6.39
C ASP A 631 1.59 -15.70 -6.65
N PRO A 632 1.09 -15.82 -7.89
CA PRO A 632 -0.03 -16.70 -8.22
C PRO A 632 0.20 -18.18 -7.91
N SER A 633 1.44 -18.63 -7.80
CA SER A 633 1.75 -20.02 -7.38
C SER A 633 1.37 -20.32 -5.92
N VAL A 634 1.16 -19.26 -5.12
CA VAL A 634 0.69 -19.34 -3.74
C VAL A 634 -0.82 -19.13 -3.71
N HIS A 635 -1.56 -20.22 -3.75
CA HIS A 635 -3.02 -20.19 -3.80
C HIS A 635 -3.64 -21.36 -3.03
N PHE A 636 -4.89 -21.26 -2.69
CA PHE A 636 -5.66 -22.37 -2.14
C PHE A 636 -5.91 -23.45 -3.19
N GLN A 637 -6.12 -24.66 -2.72
CA GLN A 637 -6.73 -25.70 -3.52
C GLN A 637 -8.20 -25.89 -3.11
N GLY A 638 -9.08 -25.88 -4.10
CA GLY A 638 -10.50 -26.08 -3.90
C GLY A 638 -11.24 -24.85 -3.33
N SER A 639 -12.40 -25.09 -2.77
CA SER A 639 -13.41 -24.05 -2.48
C SER A 639 -12.96 -22.96 -1.49
N ASP A 640 -11.93 -23.18 -0.67
CA ASP A 640 -11.43 -22.14 0.25
C ASP A 640 -10.86 -20.94 -0.51
N GLY A 641 -10.37 -21.13 -1.76
CA GLY A 641 -9.85 -20.05 -2.60
C GLY A 641 -10.90 -19.28 -3.41
N THR A 642 -12.18 -19.61 -3.28
CA THR A 642 -13.24 -18.93 -4.03
C THR A 642 -13.52 -17.52 -3.54
N GLY A 643 -13.98 -16.64 -4.44
CA GLY A 643 -14.43 -15.30 -4.10
C GLY A 643 -15.52 -15.27 -3.02
N SER A 644 -16.40 -16.27 -2.99
CA SER A 644 -17.42 -16.39 -1.96
C SER A 644 -16.87 -16.75 -0.57
N ARG A 645 -15.68 -17.35 -0.47
CA ARG A 645 -15.05 -17.70 0.81
C ARG A 645 -13.90 -16.78 1.23
N LEU A 646 -13.18 -16.20 0.28
CA LEU A 646 -12.07 -15.28 0.58
C LEU A 646 -12.49 -13.80 0.55
N ALA A 647 -13.17 -13.37 -0.51
CA ALA A 647 -13.41 -11.95 -0.75
C ALA A 647 -14.77 -11.47 -0.19
N LEU A 648 -15.85 -12.23 -0.42
CA LEU A 648 -17.18 -11.86 0.05
C LEU A 648 -17.25 -11.61 1.57
N PRO A 649 -16.59 -12.37 2.46
CA PRO A 649 -16.64 -12.11 3.90
C PRO A 649 -16.12 -10.72 4.28
N VAL A 650 -15.11 -10.19 3.59
CA VAL A 650 -14.58 -8.84 3.82
C VAL A 650 -15.66 -7.79 3.55
N VAL A 651 -16.27 -7.83 2.35
CA VAL A 651 -17.35 -6.91 1.99
C VAL A 651 -18.58 -7.13 2.87
N GLY A 652 -18.89 -8.38 3.21
CA GLY A 652 -20.00 -8.72 4.11
C GLY A 652 -19.86 -8.07 5.49
N SER A 653 -18.65 -8.07 6.05
CA SER A 653 -18.34 -7.40 7.32
C SER A 653 -18.47 -5.88 7.20
N VAL A 654 -17.98 -5.28 6.10
CA VAL A 654 -18.13 -3.84 5.82
C VAL A 654 -19.61 -3.47 5.74
N LEU A 655 -20.41 -4.16 4.91
CA LEU A 655 -21.83 -3.87 4.75
C LEU A 655 -22.61 -4.06 6.06
N ARG A 656 -22.26 -5.07 6.84
CA ARG A 656 -22.86 -5.29 8.15
C ARG A 656 -22.51 -4.18 9.14
N GLY A 657 -21.27 -3.68 9.08
CA GLY A 657 -20.83 -2.51 9.84
C GLY A 657 -21.60 -1.24 9.46
N LEU A 658 -21.81 -1.01 8.16
CA LEU A 658 -22.65 0.10 7.66
C LEU A 658 -24.08 0.05 8.23
N GLU A 659 -24.67 -1.14 8.33
CA GLU A 659 -26.02 -1.27 8.91
C GLU A 659 -26.07 -1.04 10.42
N ARG A 660 -25.00 -1.38 11.15
CA ARG A 660 -24.92 -1.26 12.60
C ARG A 660 -24.62 0.17 13.05
N SER A 661 -23.76 0.88 12.34
CA SER A 661 -23.46 2.29 12.63
C SER A 661 -24.59 3.18 12.12
N ALA A 662 -25.24 3.93 13.03
CA ALA A 662 -26.30 4.88 12.67
C ALA A 662 -25.77 5.96 11.71
N GLU A 663 -24.54 6.41 11.94
CA GLU A 663 -23.90 7.45 11.15
C GLU A 663 -23.55 6.95 9.74
N LEU A 664 -22.87 5.79 9.60
CA LEU A 664 -22.54 5.21 8.31
C LEU A 664 -23.78 4.83 7.51
N ARG A 665 -24.79 4.27 8.20
CA ARG A 665 -26.08 3.93 7.56
C ARG A 665 -26.76 5.17 6.97
N LYS A 666 -26.81 6.26 7.72
CA LYS A 666 -27.36 7.54 7.26
C LYS A 666 -26.57 8.12 6.09
N ARG A 667 -25.27 7.94 6.06
CA ARG A 667 -24.38 8.46 4.98
C ARG A 667 -24.47 7.63 3.72
N TYR A 668 -24.44 6.30 3.82
CA TYR A 668 -24.12 5.43 2.69
C TYR A 668 -25.20 4.44 2.30
N VAL A 669 -26.19 4.16 3.13
CA VAL A 669 -27.27 3.23 2.74
C VAL A 669 -28.37 4.00 2.05
N ARG A 670 -28.57 3.72 0.75
CA ARG A 670 -29.60 4.32 -0.09
C ARG A 670 -30.37 3.24 -0.80
N PRO A 671 -31.71 3.38 -0.96
CA PRO A 671 -32.47 2.48 -1.83
C PRO A 671 -32.09 2.73 -3.30
N PHE A 672 -32.29 1.71 -4.14
CA PHE A 672 -32.28 1.92 -5.56
C PHE A 672 -33.55 2.73 -5.93
N ASP A 673 -33.37 3.76 -6.73
CA ASP A 673 -34.43 4.65 -7.19
C ASP A 673 -34.54 4.50 -8.71
N TRP A 674 -35.33 3.51 -9.13
CA TRP A 674 -35.64 3.27 -10.53
C TRP A 674 -37.01 3.90 -10.87
N PRO A 675 -37.15 4.54 -12.04
CA PRO A 675 -38.46 4.97 -12.50
C PRO A 675 -39.46 3.81 -12.57
N GLU A 676 -40.69 4.02 -12.15
CA GLU A 676 -41.80 3.01 -12.23
C GLU A 676 -42.00 2.46 -13.64
N ALA A 677 -41.58 3.21 -14.68
CA ALA A 677 -41.67 2.78 -16.08
C ALA A 677 -40.67 1.69 -16.48
N PHE A 678 -39.72 1.35 -15.64
CA PHE A 678 -38.76 0.26 -15.92
C PHE A 678 -39.25 -1.04 -15.30
N ASP A 679 -40.25 -1.62 -15.90
CA ASP A 679 -40.64 -3.02 -15.63
C ASP A 679 -39.60 -3.93 -16.33
N VAL A 680 -38.60 -4.35 -15.57
CA VAL A 680 -37.60 -5.31 -16.06
C VAL A 680 -38.18 -6.70 -15.88
N ASP A 681 -38.70 -7.27 -16.96
CA ASP A 681 -39.23 -8.62 -16.94
C ASP A 681 -38.11 -9.66 -16.67
N MET A 682 -38.23 -10.37 -15.56
CA MET A 682 -37.39 -11.52 -15.16
C MET A 682 -38.24 -12.69 -14.68
N ASP A 683 -39.52 -12.74 -15.06
CA ASP A 683 -40.48 -13.77 -14.65
C ASP A 683 -40.48 -14.98 -15.58
N CYS A 684 -39.47 -15.12 -16.44
CA CYS A 684 -39.27 -16.29 -17.24
C CYS A 684 -38.64 -17.45 -16.44
N ASP A 685 -38.89 -18.68 -16.86
CA ASP A 685 -38.28 -19.85 -16.28
C ASP A 685 -36.75 -19.77 -16.35
N PRO A 686 -36.05 -20.09 -15.23
CA PRO A 686 -34.58 -20.02 -15.20
C PRO A 686 -33.92 -21.01 -16.18
N ARG A 687 -34.60 -22.11 -16.52
CA ARG A 687 -34.10 -23.16 -17.42
C ARG A 687 -35.21 -23.62 -18.35
N ARG A 688 -34.85 -23.77 -19.61
CA ARG A 688 -35.73 -24.35 -20.63
C ARG A 688 -35.07 -25.65 -21.15
N GLN A 689 -35.82 -26.74 -21.12
CA GLN A 689 -35.39 -27.94 -21.79
C GLN A 689 -35.85 -27.87 -23.25
N THR A 690 -34.96 -27.91 -24.20
CA THR A 690 -35.30 -28.12 -25.61
C THR A 690 -35.92 -29.53 -25.73
N SER A 691 -37.13 -29.60 -26.23
CA SER A 691 -37.73 -30.90 -26.51
C SER A 691 -36.92 -31.56 -27.63
N GLY A 692 -36.67 -32.89 -27.54
CA GLY A 692 -35.90 -33.60 -28.56
C GLY A 692 -36.46 -33.45 -29.98
N LEU A 693 -37.72 -33.02 -30.13
CA LEU A 693 -38.35 -32.69 -31.41
C LEU A 693 -37.87 -31.30 -31.96
N GLU A 694 -37.67 -30.33 -31.09
CA GLU A 694 -37.10 -29.00 -31.46
C GLU A 694 -35.62 -29.12 -31.85
N GLU A 695 -34.85 -29.93 -31.14
CA GLU A 695 -33.44 -30.22 -31.46
C GLU A 695 -33.31 -30.92 -32.82
N LEU A 696 -34.24 -31.82 -33.15
CA LEU A 696 -34.30 -32.52 -34.44
C LEU A 696 -34.73 -31.59 -35.57
N LEU A 697 -35.59 -30.62 -35.31
CA LEU A 697 -36.02 -29.60 -36.27
C LEU A 697 -34.93 -28.55 -36.51
N GLU A 698 -34.24 -28.11 -35.48
CA GLU A 698 -33.07 -27.20 -35.62
C GLU A 698 -31.95 -27.84 -36.45
N ASP A 699 -31.61 -29.13 -36.18
CA ASP A 699 -30.64 -29.90 -37.00
C ASP A 699 -31.09 -30.09 -38.47
N LEU A 700 -32.39 -30.10 -38.71
CA LEU A 700 -32.95 -30.23 -40.07
C LEU A 700 -32.99 -28.90 -40.82
N PHE A 701 -33.22 -27.78 -40.15
CA PHE A 701 -33.37 -26.47 -40.78
C PHE A 701 -32.10 -25.63 -40.80
N GLU A 702 -31.15 -25.84 -39.84
CA GLU A 702 -29.82 -25.21 -39.86
C GLU A 702 -28.76 -26.08 -40.57
N GLY A 703 -28.98 -26.41 -41.84
CA GLY A 703 -28.14 -27.29 -42.63
C GLY A 703 -26.64 -27.26 -42.31
N LYS A 704 -26.14 -28.30 -41.65
CA LYS A 704 -24.73 -28.74 -41.55
C LYS A 704 -23.65 -27.66 -41.39
N LYS A 705 -23.73 -26.90 -40.32
CA LYS A 705 -22.57 -26.12 -39.83
C LYS A 705 -22.10 -26.51 -38.41
N HIS A 706 -22.51 -27.65 -37.91
CA HIS A 706 -22.06 -28.09 -36.59
C HIS A 706 -20.86 -29.01 -36.71
N GLY A 707 -19.74 -28.56 -36.14
CA GLY A 707 -18.56 -29.39 -35.96
C GLY A 707 -18.91 -30.64 -35.12
N ARG A 708 -18.34 -31.76 -35.48
CA ARG A 708 -18.54 -33.09 -34.86
C ARG A 708 -18.43 -33.00 -33.35
N HIS A 709 -19.45 -33.50 -32.63
CA HIS A 709 -19.34 -33.76 -31.20
C HIS A 709 -18.14 -34.66 -30.94
N GLY A 710 -17.16 -34.15 -30.20
CA GLY A 710 -16.08 -34.97 -29.69
C GLY A 710 -16.60 -36.00 -28.68
N PRO A 711 -15.88 -37.11 -28.41
CA PRO A 711 -16.28 -38.11 -27.42
C PRO A 711 -16.46 -37.41 -26.06
N LYS A 712 -17.54 -37.79 -25.33
CA LYS A 712 -17.81 -37.27 -23.99
C LYS A 712 -16.58 -37.41 -23.09
N PRO A 713 -16.11 -36.36 -22.43
CA PRO A 713 -15.00 -36.47 -21.49
C PRO A 713 -15.37 -37.42 -20.35
N ASP A 714 -14.50 -38.35 -20.03
CA ASP A 714 -14.65 -39.28 -18.90
C ASP A 714 -14.16 -38.57 -17.62
N TYR A 715 -15.07 -37.97 -16.89
CA TYR A 715 -14.78 -37.21 -15.65
C TYR A 715 -14.51 -38.09 -14.41
N THR A 716 -14.45 -39.45 -14.58
CA THR A 716 -14.21 -40.37 -13.47
C THR A 716 -12.72 -40.61 -13.19
N LYS A 717 -11.83 -40.12 -14.03
CA LYS A 717 -10.37 -40.20 -13.82
C LYS A 717 -9.82 -38.85 -13.30
N PRO A 718 -8.94 -38.88 -12.30
CA PRO A 718 -8.21 -37.66 -11.90
C PRO A 718 -7.38 -37.20 -13.09
N GLU A 719 -7.48 -35.88 -13.46
CA GLU A 719 -6.62 -35.30 -14.47
C GLU A 719 -5.14 -35.43 -14.04
N GLU A 720 -4.34 -36.11 -14.86
CA GLU A 720 -2.91 -36.02 -14.76
C GLU A 720 -2.50 -34.56 -15.07
N PRO A 721 -1.61 -33.94 -14.28
CA PRO A 721 -1.16 -32.58 -14.55
C PRO A 721 -0.52 -32.55 -15.94
N LEU A 722 -1.02 -31.65 -16.80
CA LEU A 722 -0.46 -31.38 -18.13
C LEU A 722 1.04 -31.14 -17.99
N ARG A 723 1.85 -32.08 -18.47
CA ARG A 723 3.31 -31.86 -18.60
C ARG A 723 3.52 -30.71 -19.58
N PRO A 724 4.45 -29.77 -19.30
CA PRO A 724 4.84 -28.78 -20.29
C PRO A 724 5.26 -29.50 -21.58
N LYS A 725 4.64 -29.18 -22.69
CA LYS A 725 5.11 -29.66 -24.01
C LYS A 725 6.54 -29.17 -24.19
N GLU A 726 7.49 -30.07 -24.35
CA GLU A 726 8.83 -29.75 -24.81
C GLU A 726 8.69 -28.97 -26.14
N ASP A 727 9.30 -27.78 -26.19
CA ASP A 727 9.39 -26.96 -27.41
C ASP A 727 10.06 -27.78 -28.50
N LYS A 728 9.27 -28.27 -29.41
CA LYS A 728 9.82 -28.87 -30.65
C LYS A 728 10.39 -27.72 -31.50
N PRO A 729 11.65 -27.80 -31.90
CA PRO A 729 12.27 -26.75 -32.72
C PRO A 729 11.43 -26.46 -33.94
N GLY A 730 11.20 -25.17 -34.21
CA GLY A 730 10.41 -24.69 -35.34
C GLY A 730 10.95 -25.15 -36.68
N LEU A 731 10.10 -25.16 -37.70
CA LEU A 731 10.42 -25.60 -39.05
C LEU A 731 11.71 -24.94 -39.60
N PHE A 732 11.99 -23.70 -39.19
CA PHE A 732 13.17 -22.92 -39.61
C PHE A 732 14.49 -23.44 -38.98
N GLU A 733 14.46 -23.95 -37.74
CA GLU A 733 15.61 -24.56 -37.07
C GLU A 733 15.94 -25.96 -37.62
N ARG A 734 14.95 -26.69 -38.15
CA ARG A 734 15.14 -27.99 -38.81
C ARG A 734 15.77 -27.88 -40.19
N LEU A 735 15.57 -26.75 -40.91
CA LEU A 735 16.04 -26.55 -42.25
C LEU A 735 17.40 -25.84 -42.35
N PHE A 736 17.78 -25.07 -41.35
CA PHE A 736 19.00 -24.23 -41.40
C PHE A 736 19.84 -24.33 -40.11
N GLY A 737 20.36 -25.51 -39.79
CA GLY A 737 21.13 -25.81 -38.56
C GLY A 737 22.05 -24.70 -38.04
N LYS A 738 22.19 -24.62 -36.73
CA LYS A 738 22.98 -23.63 -35.96
C LYS A 738 24.42 -23.47 -36.50
N LYS A 739 24.73 -22.32 -37.10
CA LYS A 739 26.12 -21.90 -37.33
C LYS A 739 26.79 -21.56 -36.00
N LYS A 740 27.75 -22.40 -35.57
CA LYS A 740 28.67 -22.10 -34.47
C LYS A 740 29.50 -20.85 -34.82
N ARG A 741 29.32 -19.75 -34.08
CA ARG A 741 30.30 -18.67 -34.03
C ARG A 741 31.45 -19.12 -33.14
N LYS A 742 32.65 -19.22 -33.71
CA LYS A 742 33.93 -19.27 -32.99
C LYS A 742 34.22 -17.85 -32.51
N GLU A 743 34.42 -17.68 -31.23
CA GLU A 743 35.07 -16.50 -30.64
C GLU A 743 36.59 -16.59 -30.87
N GLY A 744 37.13 -15.45 -31.34
CA GLY A 744 38.54 -15.11 -31.19
C GLY A 744 38.66 -14.01 -30.15
#